data_ed04e248d0a9116521da1c4db1ae6c3c
#
_entry.id   ed04e248d0a9116521da1c4db1ae6c3c
#
_cell.length_a   1.000
_cell.length_b   1.000
_cell.length_c   1.000
_cell.angle_alpha   90.00
_cell.angle_beta   90.00
_cell.angle_gamma   90.00
#
_symmetry.space_group_name_H-M   'P 1'
#
loop_
_entity.id
_entity.type
_entity.pdbx_description
1 polymer ?
#
loop_
_entity_poly.entity_id
_entity_poly.type
_entity_poly.pdbx_seq_one_letter_code
_entity_poly.pdbx_strand_id
1 'polypeptide(L)'
;MEQIHSRTKALTALARQRGEEIVYVRAKQQEIPAYESEGFVRCGVLETDGAEPVLPMAKSLALEGIDWVGFDSDREVIIYRNDFCFPAHIACASLKIVTHGFLEVYLNGTRISDDLYVPAWTNYNAQDFSRLSYPIHDTFCHRSYYLEYDLTAAAKEGINAFAVQIGDGWYGQWESGNEGNLPYGEKKLCFALTVRTQDGQTAVFTSGDGGVFCPSYITKSSMFFGESQDLRLWREDIFCGPLTDGFRPVKRLPCPYTLIQKQPCPPDRVLRRIEHPTVLSVFGDRTIYDLGENTAGFAVLRFPDDARKNERVTVCYAENLNDDGSLNFDSTGGSHRLSVDTFRCGAGNSRQVLLQPHFLWHAGRYVEVTGNAEWVCFCVAASDVPVTASFASSEPLLNWLFDAYIRTQQSNIHTCVPSDCPHRERLGYTGDGQLTAAAAMTMFDAKKLYRKWMRDIADCQDIYSGHVQHTAPFYGGGGGPGGWGCAIVEVPYQYWKFYGDVSVLQTYYPRMKKYLDYMESRCDGHLVMREEKGGWCLGDWCTPHQYETGVPIPEPFVNTWFYIRSLRRVRTIALLLQKDADLPLLQTREEQAVQALCDRYFDPDTGSFCAGVCGADAFALDLGLGDSRTKDNLVARYRQLGTFDTGIFGTPLVLKALFELGFADDAVRLLLNRGDASFYRMMQSGATTLWEMWHNEESSNHPMFGATAEYLFRYILGIRQPEHGAGFAKIEIAPAAVQSLDWAEGSVVLGGQRIFVRVEHGKAVQTEIAPLNA
;
A
#
# COMPACT_ATOMS: atom_id res chain seq x y z
N MET A 1 4.35 7.24 40.17
CA MET A 1 3.94 5.89 39.77
C MET A 1 2.57 5.51 40.29
N GLU A 2 2.29 5.52 41.59
CA GLU A 2 0.98 5.15 42.19
C GLU A 2 -0.23 5.92 41.61
N GLN A 3 -0.08 7.24 41.37
CA GLN A 3 -1.15 8.02 40.75
C GLN A 3 -1.44 7.61 39.31
N ILE A 4 -0.39 7.30 38.51
CA ILE A 4 -0.55 6.84 37.14
C ILE A 4 -1.20 5.45 37.13
N HIS A 5 -0.77 4.54 37.98
CA HIS A 5 -1.38 3.21 38.15
C HIS A 5 -2.89 3.30 38.49
N SER A 6 -3.25 4.13 39.47
CA SER A 6 -4.66 4.36 39.87
C SER A 6 -5.48 4.95 38.70
N ARG A 7 -4.93 5.95 37.98
CA ARG A 7 -5.56 6.58 36.82
C ARG A 7 -5.75 5.58 35.67
N THR A 8 -4.72 4.79 35.36
CA THR A 8 -4.76 3.75 34.31
C THR A 8 -5.84 2.71 34.60
N LYS A 9 -5.90 2.23 35.86
CA LYS A 9 -6.91 1.25 36.29
C LYS A 9 -8.34 1.79 36.13
N ALA A 10 -8.56 3.04 36.50
CA ALA A 10 -9.87 3.68 36.37
C ALA A 10 -10.27 3.87 34.89
N LEU A 11 -9.35 4.33 34.02
CA LEU A 11 -9.59 4.50 32.60
C LEU A 11 -9.86 3.15 31.90
N THR A 12 -9.09 2.11 32.24
CA THR A 12 -9.29 0.76 31.70
C THR A 12 -10.66 0.19 32.08
N ALA A 13 -11.08 0.38 33.34
CA ALA A 13 -12.40 -0.07 33.80
C ALA A 13 -13.53 0.65 33.07
N LEU A 14 -13.40 1.99 32.87
CA LEU A 14 -14.37 2.79 32.15
C LEU A 14 -14.46 2.39 30.66
N ALA A 15 -13.32 2.18 30.01
CA ALA A 15 -13.27 1.73 28.62
C ALA A 15 -13.95 0.37 28.43
N ARG A 16 -13.66 -0.60 29.29
CA ARG A 16 -14.34 -1.92 29.31
C ARG A 16 -15.85 -1.81 29.48
N GLN A 17 -16.30 -0.92 30.39
CA GLN A 17 -17.72 -0.66 30.62
C GLN A 17 -18.41 -0.11 29.37
N ARG A 18 -17.68 0.66 28.55
CA ARG A 18 -18.16 1.22 27.28
C ARG A 18 -17.97 0.31 26.08
N GLY A 19 -17.38 -0.86 26.24
CA GLY A 19 -17.04 -1.76 25.13
C GLY A 19 -15.90 -1.24 24.24
N GLU A 20 -15.09 -0.32 24.76
CA GLU A 20 -13.93 0.22 24.04
C GLU A 20 -12.74 -0.75 24.14
N GLU A 21 -12.04 -0.98 23.07
CA GLU A 21 -10.87 -1.88 23.05
C GLU A 21 -9.54 -1.15 23.18
N ILE A 22 -9.52 0.17 23.20
CA ILE A 22 -8.31 1.00 23.29
C ILE A 22 -8.54 2.12 24.30
N VAL A 23 -7.55 2.31 25.17
CA VAL A 23 -7.49 3.41 26.13
C VAL A 23 -6.42 4.41 25.65
N TYR A 24 -6.77 5.68 25.58
CA TYR A 24 -5.87 6.76 25.19
C TYR A 24 -5.53 7.67 26.37
N VAL A 25 -4.27 8.13 26.41
CA VAL A 25 -3.80 9.15 27.36
C VAL A 25 -2.88 10.15 26.64
N ARG A 26 -2.73 11.33 27.24
CA ARG A 26 -1.71 12.32 26.86
C ARG A 26 -0.70 12.37 28.03
N ALA A 27 0.45 11.77 27.84
CA ALA A 27 1.49 11.66 28.86
C ALA A 27 2.46 12.84 28.77
N LYS A 28 2.77 13.48 29.87
CA LYS A 28 3.89 14.41 29.96
C LYS A 28 5.21 13.62 29.75
N GLN A 29 6.24 14.27 29.23
CA GLN A 29 7.50 13.60 28.92
C GLN A 29 8.07 12.80 30.08
N GLN A 30 8.00 13.31 31.30
CA GLN A 30 8.44 12.62 32.52
C GLN A 30 7.56 11.44 32.96
N GLU A 31 6.34 11.35 32.45
CA GLU A 31 5.36 10.30 32.76
C GLU A 31 5.41 9.11 31.79
N ILE A 32 6.06 9.27 30.63
CA ILE A 32 6.12 8.26 29.57
C ILE A 32 6.59 6.90 30.09
N PRO A 33 7.72 6.77 30.83
CA PRO A 33 8.17 5.45 31.28
C PRO A 33 7.17 4.77 32.23
N ALA A 34 6.41 5.56 33.01
CA ALA A 34 5.40 5.01 33.90
C ALA A 34 4.17 4.47 33.13
N TYR A 35 3.75 5.16 32.06
CA TYR A 35 2.69 4.66 31.20
C TYR A 35 3.15 3.44 30.38
N GLU A 36 4.39 3.42 29.90
CA GLU A 36 4.96 2.25 29.20
C GLU A 36 4.98 1.02 30.13
N SER A 37 5.31 1.17 31.41
CA SER A 37 5.25 0.07 32.39
C SER A 37 3.83 -0.47 32.66
N GLU A 38 2.80 0.32 32.38
CA GLU A 38 1.38 -0.07 32.43
C GLU A 38 0.85 -0.62 31.08
N GLY A 39 1.74 -0.83 30.09
CA GLY A 39 1.40 -1.40 28.78
C GLY A 39 0.86 -0.39 27.77
N PHE A 40 1.07 0.91 27.99
CA PHE A 40 0.79 1.92 26.95
C PHE A 40 1.93 2.01 25.97
N VAL A 41 1.61 2.21 24.72
CA VAL A 41 2.55 2.44 23.62
C VAL A 41 2.33 3.81 23.01
N ARG A 42 3.34 4.36 22.37
CA ARG A 42 3.28 5.62 21.64
C ARG A 42 2.31 5.50 20.46
N CYS A 43 1.47 6.51 20.25
CA CYS A 43 0.51 6.52 19.14
C CYS A 43 0.37 7.88 18.46
N GLY A 44 1.20 8.86 18.80
CA GLY A 44 1.21 10.21 18.25
C GLY A 44 2.59 10.84 18.26
N VAL A 45 2.72 12.06 17.75
CA VAL A 45 3.93 12.87 17.82
C VAL A 45 3.97 13.66 19.14
N LEU A 46 5.18 14.09 19.55
CA LEU A 46 5.33 14.97 20.70
C LEU A 46 4.73 16.35 20.37
N GLU A 47 3.67 16.69 21.07
CA GLU A 47 2.96 17.95 20.92
C GLU A 47 3.52 18.99 21.88
N THR A 48 3.92 20.17 21.36
CA THR A 48 4.61 21.23 22.11
C THR A 48 3.79 22.52 22.21
N ASP A 49 2.52 22.51 21.81
CA ASP A 49 1.65 23.69 21.77
C ASP A 49 1.21 24.22 23.15
N GLY A 50 1.56 23.52 24.22
CA GLY A 50 1.20 23.88 25.60
C GLY A 50 2.42 24.22 26.46
N ALA A 51 2.17 24.51 27.74
CA ALA A 51 3.22 24.82 28.72
C ALA A 51 4.22 23.65 28.95
N GLU A 52 3.75 22.42 28.75
CA GLU A 52 4.60 21.21 28.87
C GLU A 52 4.36 20.29 27.67
N PRO A 53 5.43 19.73 27.06
CA PRO A 53 5.30 18.78 25.98
C PRO A 53 4.53 17.52 26.41
N VAL A 54 3.62 17.03 25.55
CA VAL A 54 2.83 15.82 25.81
C VAL A 54 2.92 14.86 24.61
N LEU A 55 2.96 13.57 24.89
CA LEU A 55 2.97 12.49 23.92
C LEU A 55 1.66 11.70 23.99
N PRO A 56 0.90 11.57 22.91
CA PRO A 56 -0.24 10.65 22.85
C PRO A 56 0.23 9.20 23.00
N MET A 57 -0.39 8.47 23.92
CA MET A 57 -0.14 7.06 24.17
C MET A 57 -1.45 6.28 24.22
N ALA A 58 -1.42 5.01 23.85
CA ALA A 58 -2.57 4.13 23.84
C ALA A 58 -2.25 2.76 24.40
N LYS A 59 -3.24 2.12 25.01
CA LYS A 59 -3.17 0.73 25.49
C LYS A 59 -4.31 -0.07 24.89
N SER A 60 -3.98 -1.22 24.32
CA SER A 60 -4.98 -2.18 23.85
C SER A 60 -5.56 -2.99 25.01
N LEU A 61 -6.88 -3.21 24.96
CA LEU A 61 -7.60 -4.15 25.83
C LEU A 61 -7.94 -5.45 25.08
N ALA A 62 -7.83 -5.45 23.76
CA ALA A 62 -7.97 -6.65 22.96
C ALA A 62 -6.82 -7.63 23.30
N LEU A 63 -7.16 -8.88 23.59
CA LEU A 63 -6.20 -9.93 23.97
C LEU A 63 -5.32 -9.58 25.21
N GLU A 64 -5.75 -8.61 26.04
CA GLU A 64 -5.05 -8.24 27.27
C GLU A 64 -5.01 -9.42 28.24
N GLY A 65 -3.82 -9.72 28.79
CA GLY A 65 -3.62 -10.84 29.71
C GLY A 65 -3.52 -12.23 29.04
N ILE A 66 -3.58 -12.29 27.70
CA ILE A 66 -3.34 -13.54 26.96
C ILE A 66 -1.84 -13.66 26.66
N ASP A 67 -1.30 -14.83 26.91
CA ASP A 67 0.11 -15.13 26.66
C ASP A 67 0.40 -15.14 25.15
N TRP A 68 1.43 -14.41 24.73
CA TRP A 68 2.06 -14.62 23.44
C TRP A 68 2.91 -15.88 23.46
N VAL A 69 2.94 -16.58 22.33
CA VAL A 69 3.80 -17.75 22.17
C VAL A 69 4.72 -17.59 20.98
N GLY A 70 5.94 -18.13 21.12
CA GLY A 70 6.96 -18.20 20.09
C GLY A 70 7.39 -19.62 19.83
N PHE A 71 8.23 -19.79 18.81
CA PHE A 71 8.59 -21.07 18.24
C PHE A 71 10.11 -21.18 18.16
N ASP A 72 10.67 -22.19 18.81
CA ASP A 72 12.09 -22.50 18.68
C ASP A 72 12.28 -23.40 17.43
N SER A 73 12.38 -22.77 16.26
CA SER A 73 12.45 -23.44 14.97
C SER A 73 13.43 -22.75 14.05
N ASP A 74 14.26 -23.54 13.38
CA ASP A 74 15.15 -23.14 12.28
C ASP A 74 14.46 -23.12 10.91
N ARG A 75 13.17 -23.46 10.85
CA ARG A 75 12.36 -23.44 9.65
C ARG A 75 11.51 -22.17 9.55
N GLU A 76 11.37 -21.68 8.34
CA GLU A 76 10.65 -20.42 8.06
C GLU A 76 9.13 -20.52 8.25
N VAL A 77 8.54 -21.70 7.97
CA VAL A 77 7.10 -21.93 8.16
C VAL A 77 6.86 -22.98 9.24
N ILE A 78 5.95 -22.70 10.15
CA ILE A 78 5.58 -23.59 11.25
C ILE A 78 4.08 -23.85 11.30
N ILE A 79 3.69 -24.95 11.92
CA ILE A 79 2.31 -25.28 12.24
C ILE A 79 2.16 -25.36 13.76
N TYR A 80 1.40 -24.41 14.33
CA TYR A 80 0.91 -24.48 15.69
C TYR A 80 -0.27 -25.43 15.76
N ARG A 81 -0.35 -26.25 16.83
CA ARG A 81 -1.46 -27.16 17.11
C ARG A 81 -1.87 -27.12 18.58
N ASN A 82 -3.18 -27.22 18.80
CA ASN A 82 -3.75 -27.56 20.10
C ASN A 82 -5.09 -28.27 19.90
N ASP A 83 -5.40 -29.19 20.81
CA ASP A 83 -6.68 -29.91 20.82
C ASP A 83 -7.52 -29.42 21.99
N PHE A 84 -8.61 -28.71 21.68
CA PHE A 84 -9.51 -28.13 22.68
C PHE A 84 -10.79 -28.95 22.86
N CYS A 85 -11.20 -29.15 24.10
CA CYS A 85 -12.46 -29.81 24.40
C CYS A 85 -13.58 -28.76 24.49
N PHE A 86 -14.39 -28.63 23.45
CA PHE A 86 -15.51 -27.69 23.42
C PHE A 86 -16.71 -28.23 24.22
N PRO A 87 -17.48 -27.35 24.88
CA PRO A 87 -18.67 -27.76 25.63
C PRO A 87 -19.76 -28.29 24.67
N ALA A 88 -20.75 -29.00 25.27
CA ALA A 88 -21.95 -29.40 24.54
C ALA A 88 -22.86 -28.20 24.22
N HIS A 89 -23.78 -28.37 23.26
CA HIS A 89 -24.77 -27.37 22.87
C HIS A 89 -24.18 -26.00 22.46
N ILE A 90 -23.20 -26.02 21.55
CA ILE A 90 -22.55 -24.83 21.03
C ILE A 90 -23.59 -23.91 20.38
N ALA A 91 -23.69 -22.66 20.80
CA ALA A 91 -24.45 -21.61 20.15
C ALA A 91 -23.58 -20.84 19.14
N CYS A 92 -22.35 -20.50 19.52
CA CYS A 92 -21.39 -19.89 18.61
C CYS A 92 -19.95 -20.12 19.10
N ALA A 93 -19.02 -20.11 18.15
CA ALA A 93 -17.58 -20.15 18.40
C ALA A 93 -16.89 -19.04 17.61
N SER A 94 -16.08 -18.24 18.26
CA SER A 94 -15.38 -17.11 17.64
C SER A 94 -13.90 -17.08 18.03
N LEU A 95 -13.07 -16.60 17.13
CA LEU A 95 -11.61 -16.50 17.31
C LEU A 95 -11.17 -15.06 17.11
N LYS A 96 -10.43 -14.51 18.09
CA LYS A 96 -9.57 -13.34 17.92
C LYS A 96 -8.13 -13.81 17.85
N ILE A 97 -7.42 -13.48 16.77
CA ILE A 97 -6.06 -13.97 16.54
C ILE A 97 -5.16 -12.88 15.96
N VAL A 98 -3.97 -12.77 16.49
CA VAL A 98 -2.89 -11.94 15.95
C VAL A 98 -1.62 -12.77 15.80
N THR A 99 -0.96 -12.62 14.67
CA THR A 99 0.37 -13.20 14.43
C THR A 99 1.36 -12.13 14.03
N HIS A 100 2.59 -12.36 14.35
CA HIS A 100 3.72 -11.74 13.70
C HIS A 100 4.27 -12.75 12.67
N GLY A 101 3.95 -12.51 11.40
CA GLY A 101 4.00 -13.40 10.26
C GLY A 101 2.60 -13.59 9.65
N PHE A 102 2.52 -14.06 8.40
CA PHE A 102 1.23 -14.38 7.77
C PHE A 102 0.68 -15.71 8.28
N LEU A 103 -0.64 -15.82 8.37
CA LEU A 103 -1.30 -17.00 8.92
C LEU A 103 -2.34 -17.63 8.01
N GLU A 104 -2.54 -18.92 8.20
CA GLU A 104 -3.73 -19.68 7.79
C GLU A 104 -4.28 -20.43 9.01
N VAL A 105 -5.60 -20.35 9.24
CA VAL A 105 -6.28 -20.97 10.38
C VAL A 105 -7.06 -22.20 9.94
N TYR A 106 -6.94 -23.25 10.72
CA TYR A 106 -7.66 -24.52 10.49
C TYR A 106 -8.38 -24.98 11.77
N LEU A 107 -9.59 -25.50 11.61
CA LEU A 107 -10.32 -26.20 12.64
C LEU A 107 -10.79 -27.55 12.11
N ASN A 108 -10.41 -28.65 12.79
CA ASN A 108 -10.70 -30.01 12.37
C ASN A 108 -10.28 -30.34 10.92
N GLY A 109 -9.15 -29.77 10.48
CA GLY A 109 -8.60 -29.95 9.13
C GLY A 109 -9.22 -29.03 8.05
N THR A 110 -10.27 -28.29 8.38
CA THR A 110 -10.89 -27.34 7.46
C THR A 110 -10.24 -25.95 7.62
N ARG A 111 -9.76 -25.37 6.50
CA ARG A 111 -9.31 -23.98 6.48
C ARG A 111 -10.51 -23.06 6.68
N ILE A 112 -10.36 -22.09 7.59
CA ILE A 112 -11.49 -21.26 8.08
C ILE A 112 -11.80 -20.09 7.13
N SER A 113 -10.81 -19.58 6.43
CA SER A 113 -10.99 -18.40 5.55
C SER A 113 -10.14 -18.53 4.29
N ASP A 114 -10.63 -17.95 3.20
CA ASP A 114 -9.89 -17.78 1.95
C ASP A 114 -9.03 -16.51 1.94
N ASP A 115 -8.92 -15.81 3.07
CA ASP A 115 -8.05 -14.65 3.24
C ASP A 115 -6.59 -15.03 2.94
N LEU A 116 -5.89 -14.16 2.21
CA LEU A 116 -4.48 -14.30 1.87
C LEU A 116 -3.68 -13.21 2.59
N TYR A 117 -2.42 -13.53 2.91
CA TYR A 117 -1.41 -12.58 3.39
C TYR A 117 -1.86 -11.75 4.61
N VAL A 118 -2.52 -12.40 5.54
CA VAL A 118 -3.05 -11.78 6.77
C VAL A 118 -2.24 -12.19 8.00
N PRO A 119 -2.16 -11.32 9.02
CA PRO A 119 -2.68 -9.96 9.15
C PRO A 119 -1.99 -8.98 8.21
N ALA A 120 -2.68 -7.86 7.87
CA ALA A 120 -2.12 -6.82 7.01
C ALA A 120 -0.82 -6.25 7.59
N TRP A 121 0.11 -5.92 6.70
CA TRP A 121 1.42 -5.35 7.05
C TRP A 121 1.30 -4.02 7.80
N THR A 122 2.11 -3.86 8.84
CA THR A 122 2.21 -2.65 9.67
C THR A 122 3.66 -2.43 10.12
N ASN A 123 3.90 -1.36 10.86
CA ASN A 123 5.09 -1.16 11.66
C ASN A 123 4.93 -1.88 13.00
N TYR A 124 5.33 -3.17 13.07
CA TYR A 124 4.92 -4.09 14.14
C TYR A 124 5.50 -3.78 15.52
N ASN A 125 6.82 -3.63 15.62
CA ASN A 125 7.56 -3.37 16.85
C ASN A 125 8.90 -2.70 16.56
N ALA A 126 9.58 -2.26 17.61
CA ALA A 126 10.88 -1.61 17.50
C ALA A 126 11.90 -2.47 16.74
N GLN A 127 12.71 -1.80 15.92
CA GLN A 127 13.76 -2.38 15.11
C GLN A 127 15.11 -1.74 15.39
N ASP A 128 16.18 -2.46 15.10
CA ASP A 128 17.53 -1.94 15.11
C ASP A 128 17.90 -1.37 13.72
N PHE A 129 17.86 -0.06 13.60
CA PHE A 129 18.21 0.66 12.37
C PHE A 129 19.70 0.94 12.19
N SER A 130 20.55 0.41 13.07
CA SER A 130 22.01 0.64 13.01
C SER A 130 22.66 0.08 11.73
N ARG A 131 21.98 -0.82 11.03
CA ARG A 131 22.44 -1.44 9.78
C ARG A 131 22.09 -0.65 8.53
N LEU A 132 21.24 0.37 8.63
CA LEU A 132 20.89 1.19 7.48
C LEU A 132 22.10 2.03 7.06
N SER A 133 22.23 2.23 5.76
CA SER A 133 23.24 3.16 5.19
C SER A 133 23.01 4.60 5.65
N TYR A 134 21.79 4.89 6.06
CA TYR A 134 21.35 6.14 6.62
C TYR A 134 20.84 5.90 8.05
N PRO A 135 21.63 6.18 9.08
CA PRO A 135 21.27 5.83 10.45
C PRO A 135 20.13 6.71 10.96
N ILE A 136 19.05 6.07 11.35
CA ILE A 136 17.91 6.67 12.05
C ILE A 136 17.71 5.94 13.38
N HIS A 137 16.98 6.56 14.29
CA HIS A 137 16.56 5.94 15.53
C HIS A 137 15.09 5.52 15.43
N ASP A 138 14.74 4.36 15.99
CA ASP A 138 13.37 3.94 16.05
C ASP A 138 12.59 4.76 17.08
N THR A 139 12.00 5.84 16.60
CA THR A 139 11.11 6.73 17.34
C THR A 139 9.67 6.61 16.85
N PHE A 140 9.37 5.52 16.13
CA PHE A 140 8.09 5.31 15.47
C PHE A 140 7.00 4.83 16.44
N CYS A 141 5.77 4.82 15.96
CA CYS A 141 4.65 4.14 16.59
C CYS A 141 4.56 2.71 16.08
N HIS A 142 4.21 1.78 16.96
CA HIS A 142 4.13 0.35 16.62
C HIS A 142 2.71 -0.17 16.75
N ARG A 143 2.31 -1.03 15.81
CA ARG A 143 0.96 -1.54 15.69
C ARG A 143 0.94 -2.98 15.20
N SER A 144 0.00 -3.78 15.71
CA SER A 144 -0.29 -5.12 15.21
C SER A 144 -1.79 -5.29 15.04
N TYR A 145 -2.20 -5.94 13.96
CA TYR A 145 -3.62 -6.19 13.70
C TYR A 145 -4.01 -7.59 14.14
N TYR A 146 -5.16 -7.69 14.86
CA TYR A 146 -5.82 -8.96 15.07
C TYR A 146 -6.97 -9.15 14.09
N LEU A 147 -7.27 -10.41 13.80
CA LEU A 147 -8.38 -10.86 12.95
C LEU A 147 -9.46 -11.48 13.82
N GLU A 148 -10.69 -11.43 13.32
CA GLU A 148 -11.83 -12.13 13.94
C GLU A 148 -12.41 -13.11 12.95
N TYR A 149 -12.57 -14.37 13.38
CA TYR A 149 -13.18 -15.42 12.58
C TYR A 149 -14.36 -16.05 13.34
N ASP A 150 -15.42 -16.35 12.61
CA ASP A 150 -16.52 -17.19 13.08
C ASP A 150 -16.14 -18.65 12.80
N LEU A 151 -16.04 -19.45 13.87
CA LEU A 151 -15.71 -20.87 13.80
C LEU A 151 -16.92 -21.75 13.97
N THR A 152 -18.12 -21.20 14.13
CA THR A 152 -19.35 -21.92 14.53
C THR A 152 -19.65 -23.11 13.62
N ALA A 153 -19.52 -22.92 12.29
CA ALA A 153 -19.80 -23.96 11.31
C ALA A 153 -18.80 -25.15 11.35
N ALA A 154 -17.55 -24.90 11.76
CA ALA A 154 -16.48 -25.90 11.83
C ALA A 154 -16.34 -26.52 13.24
N ALA A 155 -16.94 -25.89 14.26
CA ALA A 155 -16.88 -26.33 15.65
C ALA A 155 -17.77 -27.54 15.89
N LYS A 156 -17.30 -28.51 16.69
CA LYS A 156 -18.07 -29.67 17.16
C LYS A 156 -17.96 -29.81 18.65
N GLU A 157 -18.92 -30.47 19.27
CA GLU A 157 -18.87 -30.84 20.68
C GLU A 157 -17.69 -31.80 20.95
N GLY A 158 -17.04 -31.67 22.09
CA GLY A 158 -15.87 -32.47 22.47
C GLY A 158 -14.58 -31.97 21.83
N ILE A 159 -13.68 -32.86 21.45
CA ILE A 159 -12.32 -32.52 21.01
C ILE A 159 -12.37 -31.89 19.59
N ASN A 160 -11.78 -30.70 19.50
CA ASN A 160 -11.56 -29.98 18.27
C ASN A 160 -10.06 -29.74 18.05
N ALA A 161 -9.55 -30.15 16.90
CA ALA A 161 -8.17 -29.92 16.49
C ALA A 161 -8.04 -28.50 15.91
N PHE A 162 -7.38 -27.61 16.63
CA PHE A 162 -7.11 -26.25 16.20
C PHE A 162 -5.67 -26.13 15.70
N ALA A 163 -5.48 -25.59 14.50
CA ALA A 163 -4.15 -25.38 13.93
C ALA A 163 -4.00 -24.01 13.28
N VAL A 164 -2.77 -23.47 13.33
CA VAL A 164 -2.39 -22.24 12.65
C VAL A 164 -1.07 -22.48 11.91
N GLN A 165 -1.08 -22.35 10.59
CA GLN A 165 0.14 -22.35 9.79
C GLN A 165 0.65 -20.92 9.69
N ILE A 166 1.94 -20.67 9.95
CA ILE A 166 2.51 -19.31 10.03
C ILE A 166 3.76 -19.22 9.17
N GLY A 167 3.71 -18.40 8.13
CA GLY A 167 4.84 -18.02 7.29
C GLY A 167 5.48 -16.71 7.75
N ASP A 168 6.63 -16.37 7.19
CA ASP A 168 7.40 -15.19 7.60
C ASP A 168 6.67 -13.88 7.27
N GLY A 169 6.06 -13.79 6.09
CA GLY A 169 5.46 -12.55 5.61
C GLY A 169 6.45 -11.37 5.69
N TRP A 170 5.96 -10.19 5.96
CA TRP A 170 6.81 -9.02 6.18
C TRP A 170 7.52 -9.01 7.54
N TYR A 171 7.02 -9.74 8.52
CA TYR A 171 7.57 -9.72 9.87
C TYR A 171 8.90 -10.44 9.99
N GLY A 172 8.96 -11.65 9.47
CA GLY A 172 10.13 -12.54 9.56
C GLY A 172 11.03 -12.53 8.32
N GLN A 173 10.83 -11.60 7.40
CA GLN A 173 11.58 -11.57 6.14
C GLN A 173 13.04 -11.22 6.37
N TRP A 174 13.93 -12.19 6.21
CA TRP A 174 15.37 -12.05 6.43
C TRP A 174 16.18 -11.77 5.15
N GLU A 175 15.58 -12.07 4.00
CA GLU A 175 16.19 -11.88 2.70
C GLU A 175 15.50 -10.71 1.98
N SER A 176 16.26 -9.70 1.59
CA SER A 176 15.77 -8.60 0.77
C SER A 176 16.77 -8.33 -0.35
N GLY A 177 16.25 -8.08 -1.52
CA GLY A 177 17.05 -7.66 -2.65
C GLY A 177 17.23 -6.14 -2.73
N ASN A 178 16.49 -5.37 -1.94
CA ASN A 178 16.41 -3.91 -2.02
C ASN A 178 16.90 -3.22 -0.76
N GLU A 179 16.64 -1.91 -0.72
CA GLU A 179 16.85 -1.06 0.43
C GLU A 179 16.22 -1.67 1.69
N GLY A 180 16.94 -1.62 2.76
CA GLY A 180 16.53 -2.25 4.00
C GLY A 180 16.85 -3.75 3.95
N ASN A 181 16.39 -4.50 4.72
CA ASN A 181 16.48 -5.87 5.15
C ASN A 181 16.44 -5.86 6.67
N LEU A 182 15.33 -5.36 7.18
CA LEU A 182 15.13 -5.17 8.61
C LEU A 182 13.99 -6.07 9.06
N PRO A 183 14.26 -7.37 9.32
CA PRO A 183 13.27 -8.25 9.90
C PRO A 183 12.86 -7.70 11.27
N TYR A 184 11.58 -7.77 11.58
CA TYR A 184 11.07 -7.36 12.89
C TYR A 184 11.39 -8.38 13.98
N GLY A 185 11.61 -9.64 13.62
CA GLY A 185 11.98 -10.71 14.52
C GLY A 185 11.39 -12.07 14.16
N GLU A 186 11.38 -12.97 15.15
CA GLU A 186 10.84 -14.31 14.99
C GLU A 186 9.31 -14.34 15.12
N LYS A 187 8.67 -15.26 14.40
CA LYS A 187 7.22 -15.47 14.41
C LYS A 187 6.64 -15.62 15.81
N LYS A 188 5.48 -15.02 16.02
CA LYS A 188 4.74 -15.07 17.29
C LYS A 188 3.25 -15.22 17.03
N LEU A 189 2.56 -15.77 18.00
CA LEU A 189 1.13 -16.00 17.96
C LEU A 189 0.49 -15.60 19.29
N CYS A 190 -0.66 -14.94 19.23
CA CYS A 190 -1.54 -14.73 20.37
C CYS A 190 -2.99 -14.84 19.91
N PHE A 191 -3.81 -15.58 20.63
CA PHE A 191 -5.24 -15.71 20.32
C PHE A 191 -6.10 -15.99 21.55
N ALA A 192 -7.40 -15.67 21.40
CA ALA A 192 -8.47 -16.12 22.27
C ALA A 192 -9.59 -16.73 21.40
N LEU A 193 -9.91 -17.99 21.64
CA LEU A 193 -11.01 -18.72 21.04
C LEU A 193 -12.12 -18.82 22.09
N THR A 194 -13.29 -18.26 21.78
CA THR A 194 -14.44 -18.18 22.69
C THR A 194 -15.57 -19.05 22.17
N VAL A 195 -16.05 -19.99 22.98
CA VAL A 195 -17.20 -20.83 22.66
C VAL A 195 -18.32 -20.51 23.64
N ARG A 196 -19.49 -20.16 23.11
CA ARG A 196 -20.71 -19.91 23.89
C ARG A 196 -21.70 -21.03 23.69
N THR A 197 -22.30 -21.49 24.74
CA THR A 197 -23.33 -22.52 24.71
C THR A 197 -24.73 -21.91 24.67
N GLN A 198 -25.74 -22.70 24.30
CA GLN A 198 -27.14 -22.26 24.20
C GLN A 198 -27.72 -21.81 25.56
N ASP A 199 -27.21 -22.34 26.68
CA ASP A 199 -27.57 -21.92 28.06
C ASP A 199 -26.80 -20.68 28.53
N GLY A 200 -25.95 -20.09 27.69
CA GLY A 200 -25.23 -18.85 27.95
C GLY A 200 -23.89 -19.01 28.67
N GLN A 201 -23.42 -20.22 28.88
CA GLN A 201 -22.06 -20.42 29.44
C GLN A 201 -21.00 -20.05 28.38
N THR A 202 -19.81 -19.69 28.84
CA THR A 202 -18.70 -19.29 27.98
C THR A 202 -17.44 -20.05 28.39
N ALA A 203 -16.82 -20.72 27.41
CA ALA A 203 -15.47 -21.29 27.52
C ALA A 203 -14.51 -20.48 26.69
N VAL A 204 -13.31 -20.19 27.22
CA VAL A 204 -12.26 -19.45 26.51
C VAL A 204 -11.00 -20.31 26.49
N PHE A 205 -10.41 -20.46 25.31
CA PHE A 205 -9.16 -21.17 25.04
C PHE A 205 -8.15 -20.17 24.46
N THR A 206 -6.90 -20.26 24.92
CA THR A 206 -5.88 -19.24 24.58
C THR A 206 -4.61 -19.88 24.04
N SER A 207 -3.77 -19.05 23.42
CA SER A 207 -2.45 -19.45 22.91
C SER A 207 -1.53 -20.05 24.01
N GLY A 208 -1.70 -19.63 25.27
CA GLY A 208 -0.92 -20.12 26.41
C GLY A 208 -1.37 -21.48 26.97
N ASP A 209 -2.45 -22.08 26.48
CA ASP A 209 -3.08 -23.27 27.07
C ASP A 209 -2.47 -24.60 26.55
N GLY A 210 -1.15 -24.74 26.61
CA GLY A 210 -0.46 -26.02 26.34
C GLY A 210 -0.25 -26.35 24.87
N GLY A 211 -0.22 -25.35 23.99
CA GLY A 211 0.02 -25.50 22.55
C GLY A 211 1.37 -26.13 22.23
N VAL A 212 1.42 -26.80 21.07
CA VAL A 212 2.62 -27.40 20.50
C VAL A 212 2.80 -26.92 19.06
N PHE A 213 3.98 -27.10 18.50
CA PHE A 213 4.26 -26.78 17.10
C PHE A 213 5.18 -27.80 16.44
N CYS A 214 5.11 -27.85 15.12
CA CYS A 214 6.05 -28.59 14.29
C CYS A 214 6.44 -27.79 13.03
N PRO A 215 7.56 -28.12 12.38
CA PRO A 215 7.87 -27.58 11.06
C PRO A 215 6.82 -27.96 10.03
N SER A 216 6.51 -27.05 9.10
CA SER A 216 5.65 -27.31 7.96
C SER A 216 6.38 -28.07 6.85
N TYR A 217 5.63 -28.59 5.87
CA TYR A 217 6.17 -29.05 4.58
C TYR A 217 6.63 -27.88 3.69
N ILE A 218 6.22 -26.64 4.01
CA ILE A 218 6.75 -25.42 3.41
C ILE A 218 8.08 -25.11 4.10
N THR A 219 9.18 -25.36 3.40
CA THR A 219 10.53 -25.31 3.98
C THR A 219 11.21 -23.96 3.82
N LYS A 220 10.67 -23.10 2.96
CA LYS A 220 11.09 -21.71 2.77
C LYS A 220 9.87 -20.87 2.33
N SER A 221 9.76 -19.66 2.85
CA SER A 221 8.80 -18.67 2.41
C SER A 221 9.46 -17.29 2.45
N SER A 222 9.69 -16.70 1.28
CA SER A 222 10.37 -15.41 1.14
C SER A 222 9.60 -14.52 0.17
N MET A 223 9.20 -13.34 0.63
CA MET A 223 8.51 -12.36 -0.21
C MET A 223 9.29 -12.00 -1.49
N PHE A 224 10.62 -12.11 -1.45
CA PHE A 224 11.48 -11.70 -2.56
C PHE A 224 12.03 -12.87 -3.38
N PHE A 225 12.17 -14.07 -2.78
CA PHE A 225 12.85 -15.21 -3.42
C PHE A 225 11.98 -16.45 -3.60
N GLY A 226 10.67 -16.34 -3.36
CA GLY A 226 9.72 -17.42 -3.61
C GLY A 226 9.55 -18.40 -2.46
N GLU A 227 8.77 -19.45 -2.66
CA GLU A 227 8.42 -20.47 -1.68
C GLU A 227 8.95 -21.84 -2.09
N SER A 228 9.41 -22.63 -1.12
CA SER A 228 9.84 -24.01 -1.34
C SER A 228 8.99 -24.96 -0.51
N GLN A 229 8.41 -25.97 -1.17
CA GLN A 229 7.60 -27.01 -0.54
C GLN A 229 8.19 -28.39 -0.77
N ASP A 230 8.35 -29.13 0.31
CA ASP A 230 8.78 -30.52 0.28
C ASP A 230 7.62 -31.45 0.67
N LEU A 231 6.88 -31.93 -0.33
CA LEU A 231 5.70 -32.78 -0.08
C LEU A 231 6.04 -34.17 0.46
N ARG A 232 7.32 -34.52 0.63
CA ARG A 232 7.72 -35.71 1.39
C ARG A 232 7.50 -35.53 2.89
N LEU A 233 7.40 -34.25 3.35
CA LEU A 233 7.10 -33.86 4.72
C LEU A 233 5.61 -33.63 4.95
N TRP A 234 4.82 -33.56 3.86
CA TRP A 234 3.38 -33.37 3.95
C TRP A 234 2.71 -34.55 4.64
N ARG A 235 1.76 -34.24 5.49
CA ARG A 235 0.94 -35.20 6.23
C ARG A 235 -0.51 -34.77 6.17
N GLU A 236 -1.38 -35.66 5.72
CA GLU A 236 -2.81 -35.39 5.59
C GLU A 236 -3.47 -35.05 6.93
N ASP A 237 -2.97 -35.71 8.01
CA ASP A 237 -3.49 -35.57 9.37
C ASP A 237 -2.91 -34.40 10.17
N ILE A 238 -1.97 -33.61 9.60
CA ILE A 238 -1.22 -32.58 10.35
C ILE A 238 -2.12 -31.50 10.96
N PHE A 239 -3.26 -31.22 10.34
CA PHE A 239 -4.23 -30.21 10.80
C PHE A 239 -5.40 -30.80 11.62
N CYS A 240 -5.58 -32.12 11.67
CA CYS A 240 -6.74 -32.74 12.34
C CYS A 240 -6.48 -34.07 13.04
N GLY A 241 -5.37 -34.74 12.72
CA GLY A 241 -5.02 -36.03 13.32
C GLY A 241 -4.48 -35.92 14.75
N PRO A 242 -4.24 -37.04 15.42
CA PRO A 242 -3.68 -37.04 16.76
C PRO A 242 -2.29 -36.42 16.79
N LEU A 243 -1.95 -35.77 17.89
CA LEU A 243 -0.60 -35.25 18.10
C LEU A 243 0.37 -36.43 18.20
N THR A 244 1.37 -36.46 17.32
CA THR A 244 2.37 -37.53 17.23
C THR A 244 3.76 -36.99 17.52
N ASP A 245 4.77 -37.87 17.52
CA ASP A 245 6.18 -37.49 17.64
C ASP A 245 6.57 -36.42 16.60
N GLY A 246 7.38 -35.45 17.03
CA GLY A 246 7.83 -34.31 16.20
C GLY A 246 7.15 -32.97 16.54
N PHE A 247 6.11 -32.97 17.35
CA PHE A 247 5.60 -31.74 17.94
C PHE A 247 6.42 -31.36 19.18
N ARG A 248 6.70 -30.06 19.32
CA ARG A 248 7.43 -29.44 20.43
C ARG A 248 6.56 -28.43 21.15
N PRO A 249 6.73 -28.22 22.47
CA PRO A 249 5.98 -27.23 23.20
C PRO A 249 6.33 -25.81 22.71
N VAL A 250 5.35 -24.92 22.69
CA VAL A 250 5.57 -23.49 22.42
C VAL A 250 6.25 -22.82 23.61
N LYS A 251 6.95 -21.72 23.35
CA LYS A 251 7.57 -20.89 24.38
C LYS A 251 6.68 -19.69 24.68
N ARG A 252 6.30 -19.49 25.94
CA ARG A 252 5.59 -18.26 26.37
C ARG A 252 6.49 -17.05 26.23
N LEU A 253 5.95 -15.97 25.70
CA LEU A 253 6.63 -14.70 25.48
C LEU A 253 5.84 -13.56 26.15
N PRO A 254 6.51 -12.48 26.55
CA PRO A 254 5.84 -11.25 26.94
C PRO A 254 5.10 -10.64 25.75
N CYS A 255 4.06 -9.85 26.04
CA CYS A 255 3.38 -9.05 25.02
C CYS A 255 4.40 -8.08 24.38
N PRO A 256 4.51 -8.02 23.04
CA PRO A 256 5.35 -7.06 22.37
C PRO A 256 4.92 -5.61 22.65
N TYR A 257 5.86 -4.67 22.58
CA TYR A 257 5.56 -3.25 22.66
C TYR A 257 4.89 -2.79 21.33
N THR A 258 3.58 -2.99 21.25
CA THR A 258 2.78 -2.73 20.04
C THR A 258 1.31 -2.49 20.43
N LEU A 259 0.63 -1.60 19.68
CA LEU A 259 -0.81 -1.38 19.85
C LEU A 259 -1.60 -2.42 19.06
N ILE A 260 -2.23 -3.36 19.76
CA ILE A 260 -3.05 -4.40 19.15
C ILE A 260 -4.45 -3.85 18.87
N GLN A 261 -4.92 -3.95 17.65
CA GLN A 261 -6.26 -3.51 17.24
C GLN A 261 -6.82 -4.37 16.11
N LYS A 262 -8.15 -4.31 15.91
CA LYS A 262 -8.79 -5.01 14.79
C LYS A 262 -8.26 -4.51 13.45
N GLN A 263 -8.00 -5.43 12.51
CA GLN A 263 -7.63 -5.07 11.15
C GLN A 263 -8.72 -4.19 10.50
N PRO A 264 -8.40 -2.95 10.09
CA PRO A 264 -9.42 -2.00 9.62
C PRO A 264 -9.70 -2.10 8.11
N CYS A 265 -8.98 -2.96 7.41
CA CYS A 265 -8.96 -3.04 5.95
C CYS A 265 -9.27 -4.47 5.48
N PRO A 266 -9.72 -4.64 4.22
CA PRO A 266 -9.96 -5.96 3.67
C PRO A 266 -8.64 -6.76 3.56
N PRO A 267 -8.72 -8.11 3.61
CA PRO A 267 -7.60 -8.99 3.30
C PRO A 267 -7.31 -9.01 1.79
N ASP A 268 -6.20 -9.60 1.41
CA ASP A 268 -5.98 -10.03 0.04
C ASP A 268 -6.82 -11.28 -0.24
N ARG A 269 -7.26 -11.40 -1.52
CA ARG A 269 -8.07 -12.52 -2.01
C ARG A 269 -7.70 -12.88 -3.43
N VAL A 270 -8.06 -14.08 -3.85
CA VAL A 270 -8.10 -14.43 -5.27
C VAL A 270 -9.29 -13.70 -5.90
N LEU A 271 -9.01 -12.72 -6.74
CA LEU A 271 -10.02 -11.89 -7.39
C LEU A 271 -10.60 -12.58 -8.63
N ARG A 272 -9.77 -13.31 -9.37
CA ARG A 272 -10.14 -14.09 -10.56
C ARG A 272 -9.08 -15.13 -10.89
N ARG A 273 -9.37 -16.03 -11.82
CA ARG A 273 -8.46 -17.07 -12.29
C ARG A 273 -8.25 -16.98 -13.80
N ILE A 274 -7.02 -17.25 -14.25
CA ILE A 274 -6.67 -17.44 -15.66
C ILE A 274 -6.40 -18.94 -15.83
N GLU A 275 -7.38 -19.65 -16.37
CA GLU A 275 -7.34 -21.12 -16.48
C GLU A 275 -6.60 -21.57 -17.75
N HIS A 276 -6.66 -20.79 -18.83
CA HIS A 276 -6.16 -21.15 -20.15
C HIS A 276 -5.16 -20.10 -20.69
N PRO A 277 -3.96 -19.99 -20.12
CA PRO A 277 -2.92 -19.13 -20.69
C PRO A 277 -2.43 -19.69 -22.03
N THR A 278 -1.83 -18.83 -22.85
CA THR A 278 -1.24 -19.26 -24.11
C THR A 278 0.10 -19.95 -23.85
N VAL A 279 0.28 -21.17 -24.33
CA VAL A 279 1.60 -21.83 -24.33
C VAL A 279 2.44 -21.23 -25.45
N LEU A 280 3.51 -20.53 -25.09
CA LEU A 280 4.41 -19.89 -26.06
C LEU A 280 5.49 -20.85 -26.57
N SER A 281 6.10 -21.61 -25.67
CA SER A 281 7.17 -22.54 -26.02
C SER A 281 7.22 -23.71 -25.07
N VAL A 282 7.66 -24.86 -25.60
CA VAL A 282 8.00 -26.07 -24.83
C VAL A 282 9.42 -26.50 -25.24
N PHE A 283 10.34 -26.50 -24.30
CA PHE A 283 11.72 -26.86 -24.55
C PHE A 283 12.22 -27.87 -23.47
N GLY A 284 12.25 -29.13 -23.83
CA GLY A 284 12.54 -30.21 -22.89
C GLY A 284 11.46 -30.35 -21.83
N ASP A 285 11.81 -30.13 -20.56
CA ASP A 285 10.91 -30.13 -19.40
C ASP A 285 10.45 -28.72 -18.99
N ARG A 286 10.73 -27.72 -19.82
CA ARG A 286 10.40 -26.31 -19.56
C ARG A 286 9.27 -25.84 -20.47
N THR A 287 8.25 -25.23 -19.89
CA THR A 287 7.12 -24.64 -20.60
C THR A 287 6.94 -23.19 -20.18
N ILE A 288 6.82 -22.27 -21.15
CA ILE A 288 6.54 -20.85 -20.92
C ILE A 288 5.10 -20.55 -21.32
N TYR A 289 4.38 -19.95 -20.40
CA TYR A 289 3.00 -19.51 -20.53
C TYR A 289 2.91 -17.99 -20.62
N ASP A 290 2.10 -17.45 -21.53
CA ASP A 290 1.66 -16.06 -21.55
C ASP A 290 0.27 -15.94 -20.92
N LEU A 291 0.16 -15.20 -19.81
CA LEU A 291 -1.12 -14.94 -19.13
C LEU A 291 -2.02 -13.99 -19.95
N GLY A 292 -1.48 -13.34 -21.00
CA GLY A 292 -2.18 -12.32 -21.79
C GLY A 292 -2.17 -10.93 -21.15
N GLU A 293 -1.72 -10.83 -19.91
CA GLU A 293 -1.62 -9.57 -19.15
C GLU A 293 -0.54 -9.64 -18.08
N ASN A 294 0.06 -8.49 -17.75
CA ASN A 294 0.95 -8.34 -16.60
C ASN A 294 0.08 -8.15 -15.35
N THR A 295 0.22 -9.00 -14.35
CA THR A 295 -0.63 -9.00 -13.15
C THR A 295 0.07 -9.63 -11.96
N ALA A 296 -0.45 -9.40 -10.75
CA ALA A 296 0.04 -10.01 -9.51
C ALA A 296 -0.79 -11.22 -9.09
N GLY A 297 -0.14 -12.21 -8.49
CA GLY A 297 -0.76 -13.45 -8.04
C GLY A 297 0.19 -14.63 -8.01
N PHE A 298 -0.30 -15.82 -8.32
CA PHE A 298 0.50 -17.04 -8.30
C PHE A 298 -0.08 -18.13 -9.20
N ALA A 299 0.80 -18.96 -9.77
CA ALA A 299 0.43 -20.16 -10.51
C ALA A 299 -0.02 -21.27 -9.55
N VAL A 300 -1.02 -22.03 -9.97
CA VAL A 300 -1.50 -23.24 -9.31
C VAL A 300 -1.26 -24.40 -10.26
N LEU A 301 -0.51 -25.38 -9.80
CA LEU A 301 -0.14 -26.56 -10.55
C LEU A 301 -0.52 -27.82 -9.74
N ARG A 302 -0.35 -28.99 -10.34
CA ARG A 302 -0.37 -30.28 -9.64
C ARG A 302 0.63 -31.24 -10.27
N PHE A 303 1.11 -32.20 -9.48
CA PHE A 303 1.86 -33.31 -10.03
C PHE A 303 0.91 -34.24 -10.78
N PRO A 304 1.30 -34.76 -11.96
CA PRO A 304 0.54 -35.80 -12.65
C PRO A 304 0.58 -37.12 -11.85
N ASP A 305 -0.36 -38.01 -12.14
CA ASP A 305 -0.51 -39.29 -11.40
C ASP A 305 0.73 -40.18 -11.47
N ASP A 306 1.53 -40.08 -12.54
CA ASP A 306 2.75 -40.84 -12.77
C ASP A 306 4.01 -40.17 -12.22
N ALA A 307 3.92 -38.98 -11.61
CA ALA A 307 5.04 -38.25 -11.03
C ALA A 307 5.80 -39.12 -10.02
N ARG A 308 7.12 -39.06 -10.11
CA ARG A 308 7.99 -39.88 -9.28
C ARG A 308 8.31 -39.18 -7.95
N LYS A 309 8.47 -39.94 -6.90
CA LYS A 309 8.98 -39.41 -5.61
C LYS A 309 10.31 -38.68 -5.84
N ASN A 310 10.47 -37.50 -5.22
CA ASN A 310 11.58 -36.55 -5.37
C ASN A 310 11.62 -35.77 -6.69
N GLU A 311 10.69 -35.96 -7.59
CA GLU A 311 10.57 -35.11 -8.77
C GLU A 311 10.41 -33.64 -8.34
N ARG A 312 11.03 -32.75 -9.09
CA ARG A 312 11.07 -31.32 -8.75
C ARG A 312 10.38 -30.51 -9.84
N VAL A 313 9.57 -29.57 -9.41
CA VAL A 313 8.96 -28.55 -10.26
C VAL A 313 9.41 -27.19 -9.75
N THR A 314 9.76 -26.27 -10.67
CA THR A 314 10.06 -24.88 -10.35
C THR A 314 9.20 -23.96 -11.19
N VAL A 315 8.83 -22.82 -10.63
CA VAL A 315 8.03 -21.78 -11.29
C VAL A 315 8.74 -20.44 -11.15
N CYS A 316 8.95 -19.77 -12.29
CA CYS A 316 9.52 -18.43 -12.38
C CYS A 316 8.53 -17.48 -13.06
N TYR A 317 8.64 -16.20 -12.77
CA TYR A 317 7.74 -15.17 -13.26
C TYR A 317 8.55 -13.99 -13.81
N ALA A 318 8.12 -13.45 -14.97
CA ALA A 318 8.75 -12.26 -15.56
C ALA A 318 7.71 -11.38 -16.27
N GLU A 319 8.02 -10.10 -16.37
CA GLU A 319 7.19 -9.14 -17.09
C GLU A 319 7.45 -9.17 -18.59
N ASN A 320 8.68 -9.49 -18.98
CA ASN A 320 9.18 -9.40 -20.35
C ASN A 320 9.87 -10.71 -20.80
N LEU A 321 10.07 -10.83 -22.10
CA LEU A 321 10.86 -11.90 -22.73
C LEU A 321 12.10 -11.31 -23.39
N ASN A 322 13.16 -12.13 -23.48
CA ASN A 322 14.32 -11.89 -24.32
C ASN A 322 13.99 -12.18 -25.79
N ASP A 323 14.83 -11.74 -26.72
CA ASP A 323 14.66 -11.98 -28.15
C ASP A 323 14.61 -13.48 -28.54
N ASP A 324 15.21 -14.33 -27.72
CA ASP A 324 15.18 -15.79 -27.91
C ASP A 324 13.93 -16.46 -27.32
N GLY A 325 13.02 -15.66 -26.73
CA GLY A 325 11.78 -16.12 -26.10
C GLY A 325 11.94 -16.65 -24.67
N SER A 326 13.12 -16.59 -24.07
CA SER A 326 13.32 -16.88 -22.65
C SER A 326 12.83 -15.73 -21.76
N LEU A 327 12.61 -16.00 -20.46
CA LEU A 327 12.21 -14.98 -19.52
C LEU A 327 13.30 -13.90 -19.36
N ASN A 328 12.92 -12.63 -19.42
CA ASN A 328 13.77 -11.50 -19.09
C ASN A 328 13.44 -11.03 -17.67
N PHE A 329 14.44 -11.01 -16.80
CA PHE A 329 14.29 -10.65 -15.39
C PHE A 329 14.78 -9.22 -15.07
N ASP A 330 15.21 -8.41 -16.03
CA ASP A 330 15.82 -7.11 -15.79
C ASP A 330 14.86 -6.21 -15.01
N SER A 331 13.60 -6.09 -15.44
CA SER A 331 12.57 -5.26 -14.79
C SER A 331 12.16 -5.77 -13.40
N THR A 332 12.39 -7.05 -13.10
CA THR A 332 12.06 -7.67 -11.81
C THR A 332 13.23 -7.72 -10.83
N GLY A 333 14.33 -7.05 -11.13
CA GLY A 333 15.52 -6.94 -10.28
C GLY A 333 16.72 -7.77 -10.72
N GLY A 334 16.66 -8.36 -11.91
CA GLY A 334 17.74 -9.14 -12.51
C GLY A 334 17.92 -10.54 -11.90
N SER A 335 18.93 -11.25 -12.37
CA SER A 335 19.22 -12.63 -11.94
C SER A 335 19.59 -12.76 -10.45
N HIS A 336 19.95 -11.67 -9.79
CA HIS A 336 20.29 -11.66 -8.37
C HIS A 336 19.06 -11.67 -7.46
N ARG A 337 17.88 -11.40 -8.00
CA ARG A 337 16.60 -11.30 -7.26
C ARG A 337 15.53 -12.21 -7.83
N LEU A 338 15.95 -13.34 -8.35
CA LEU A 338 15.06 -14.30 -8.99
C LEU A 338 14.13 -14.93 -7.95
N SER A 339 12.83 -14.61 -8.06
CA SER A 339 11.79 -15.21 -7.23
C SER A 339 11.33 -16.53 -7.85
N VAL A 340 11.58 -17.65 -7.16
CA VAL A 340 11.34 -19.00 -7.67
C VAL A 340 10.55 -19.83 -6.66
N ASP A 341 9.39 -20.33 -7.07
CA ASP A 341 8.73 -21.38 -6.30
C ASP A 341 9.32 -22.74 -6.65
N THR A 342 9.52 -23.57 -5.64
CA THR A 342 10.05 -24.91 -5.80
C THR A 342 9.19 -25.94 -5.10
N PHE A 343 8.77 -26.98 -5.82
CA PHE A 343 7.95 -28.06 -5.30
C PHE A 343 8.65 -29.39 -5.48
N ARG A 344 8.72 -30.19 -4.42
CA ARG A 344 9.29 -31.53 -4.44
C ARG A 344 8.22 -32.57 -4.19
N CYS A 345 8.05 -33.49 -5.13
CA CYS A 345 7.05 -34.55 -5.08
C CYS A 345 7.25 -35.49 -3.89
N GLY A 346 6.18 -35.79 -3.16
CA GLY A 346 6.14 -36.79 -2.10
C GLY A 346 5.72 -38.17 -2.58
N ALA A 347 4.95 -38.88 -1.76
CA ALA A 347 4.38 -40.19 -2.06
C ALA A 347 2.93 -40.29 -1.63
N GLY A 348 2.16 -41.20 -2.23
CA GLY A 348 0.73 -41.35 -1.87
C GLY A 348 -0.11 -40.11 -2.12
N ASN A 349 -1.02 -39.79 -1.21
CA ASN A 349 -1.96 -38.67 -1.31
C ASN A 349 -1.30 -37.28 -1.41
N SER A 350 -0.01 -37.16 -1.07
CA SER A 350 0.70 -35.89 -1.20
C SER A 350 0.80 -35.38 -2.65
N ARG A 351 0.61 -36.27 -3.65
CA ARG A 351 0.55 -35.88 -5.07
C ARG A 351 -0.70 -35.12 -5.45
N GLN A 352 -1.77 -35.24 -4.64
CA GLN A 352 -3.04 -34.52 -4.85
C GLN A 352 -3.03 -33.09 -4.28
N VAL A 353 -1.98 -32.72 -3.54
CA VAL A 353 -1.80 -31.37 -3.02
C VAL A 353 -1.54 -30.42 -4.18
N LEU A 354 -2.30 -29.32 -4.21
CA LEU A 354 -2.05 -28.25 -5.19
C LEU A 354 -0.71 -27.56 -4.90
N LEU A 355 0.05 -27.35 -5.94
CA LEU A 355 1.36 -26.69 -5.91
C LEU A 355 1.13 -25.20 -6.11
N GLN A 356 1.15 -24.44 -5.03
CA GLN A 356 0.96 -22.99 -5.03
C GLN A 356 1.66 -22.39 -3.82
N PRO A 357 2.20 -21.16 -3.89
CA PRO A 357 2.68 -20.47 -2.70
C PRO A 357 1.53 -20.10 -1.77
N HIS A 358 1.82 -20.07 -0.46
CA HIS A 358 0.83 -19.77 0.58
C HIS A 358 1.01 -18.36 1.17
N PHE A 359 2.26 -17.88 1.28
CA PHE A 359 2.58 -16.70 2.07
C PHE A 359 3.29 -15.59 1.28
N LEU A 360 3.16 -15.62 -0.05
CA LEU A 360 3.69 -14.58 -0.94
C LEU A 360 2.89 -14.54 -2.25
N TRP A 361 3.06 -13.46 -3.00
CA TRP A 361 2.60 -13.32 -4.37
C TRP A 361 3.79 -13.07 -5.30
N HIS A 362 3.59 -13.31 -6.57
CA HIS A 362 4.48 -12.93 -7.66
C HIS A 362 3.80 -11.92 -8.57
N ALA A 363 4.55 -11.37 -9.52
CA ALA A 363 3.95 -10.58 -10.59
C ALA A 363 4.74 -10.76 -11.88
N GLY A 364 4.01 -10.69 -12.98
CA GLY A 364 4.54 -10.83 -14.32
C GLY A 364 3.43 -11.15 -15.31
N ARG A 365 3.79 -11.16 -16.58
CA ARG A 365 2.95 -11.63 -17.70
C ARG A 365 3.29 -13.05 -18.08
N TYR A 366 4.54 -13.43 -17.92
CA TYR A 366 5.06 -14.72 -18.38
C TYR A 366 5.42 -15.61 -17.20
N VAL A 367 5.01 -16.89 -17.30
CA VAL A 367 5.26 -17.88 -16.26
C VAL A 367 6.02 -19.04 -16.89
N GLU A 368 7.21 -19.36 -16.37
CA GLU A 368 7.99 -20.53 -16.76
C GLU A 368 7.81 -21.63 -15.73
N VAL A 369 7.37 -22.78 -16.18
CA VAL A 369 7.29 -24.01 -15.38
C VAL A 369 8.34 -24.97 -15.88
N THR A 370 9.26 -25.40 -15.01
CA THR A 370 10.26 -26.44 -15.31
C THR A 370 9.97 -27.68 -14.48
N GLY A 371 9.90 -28.82 -15.14
CA GLY A 371 9.57 -30.12 -14.53
C GLY A 371 8.18 -30.62 -14.94
N ASN A 372 7.84 -31.82 -14.47
CA ASN A 372 6.62 -32.53 -14.84
C ASN A 372 5.44 -32.07 -13.94
N ALA A 373 4.69 -31.10 -14.41
CA ALA A 373 3.50 -30.57 -13.71
C ALA A 373 2.38 -30.26 -14.69
N GLU A 374 1.15 -30.38 -14.23
CA GLU A 374 -0.04 -29.97 -14.94
C GLU A 374 -0.46 -28.60 -14.49
N TRP A 375 -0.76 -27.71 -15.45
CA TRP A 375 -1.32 -26.41 -15.18
C TRP A 375 -2.76 -26.50 -14.70
N VAL A 376 -3.12 -25.83 -13.62
CA VAL A 376 -4.51 -25.68 -13.13
C VAL A 376 -5.02 -24.30 -13.46
N CYS A 377 -4.40 -23.25 -12.94
CA CYS A 377 -4.74 -21.85 -13.24
C CYS A 377 -3.63 -20.91 -12.73
N PHE A 378 -3.73 -19.64 -13.12
CA PHE A 378 -3.09 -18.55 -12.41
C PHE A 378 -4.14 -17.82 -11.58
N CYS A 379 -3.92 -17.68 -10.28
CA CYS A 379 -4.78 -16.94 -9.36
C CYS A 379 -4.31 -15.48 -9.33
N VAL A 380 -5.10 -14.57 -9.90
CA VAL A 380 -4.86 -13.12 -9.73
C VAL A 380 -5.27 -12.75 -8.33
N ALA A 381 -4.32 -12.25 -7.53
CA ALA A 381 -4.51 -11.95 -6.12
C ALA A 381 -4.12 -10.51 -5.81
N ALA A 382 -4.93 -9.84 -5.00
CA ALA A 382 -4.69 -8.50 -4.46
C ALA A 382 -5.59 -8.25 -3.25
N SER A 383 -5.42 -7.14 -2.55
CA SER A 383 -6.37 -6.72 -1.53
C SER A 383 -7.77 -6.54 -2.13
N ASP A 384 -8.80 -6.99 -1.43
CA ASP A 384 -10.19 -6.96 -1.88
C ASP A 384 -10.73 -5.51 -1.87
N VAL A 385 -10.23 -4.73 -2.83
CA VAL A 385 -10.60 -3.33 -3.08
C VAL A 385 -11.30 -3.24 -4.43
N PRO A 386 -12.64 -3.24 -4.47
CA PRO A 386 -13.39 -3.32 -5.71
C PRO A 386 -13.17 -2.12 -6.65
N VAL A 387 -13.11 -2.38 -7.95
CA VAL A 387 -13.21 -1.35 -9.00
C VAL A 387 -14.64 -0.82 -9.05
N THR A 388 -14.81 0.49 -8.98
CA THR A 388 -16.12 1.16 -8.95
C THR A 388 -16.35 2.08 -10.14
N ALA A 389 -15.43 2.10 -11.10
CA ALA A 389 -15.48 2.94 -12.30
C ALA A 389 -15.54 2.13 -13.58
N SER A 390 -16.05 2.77 -14.64
CA SER A 390 -15.96 2.31 -16.02
C SER A 390 -15.67 3.50 -16.93
N PHE A 391 -14.93 3.27 -18.01
CA PHE A 391 -14.64 4.30 -19.01
C PHE A 391 -14.56 3.67 -20.40
N ALA A 392 -15.09 4.37 -21.37
CA ALA A 392 -14.94 4.06 -22.80
C ALA A 392 -14.94 5.36 -23.61
N SER A 393 -14.28 5.35 -24.75
CA SER A 393 -14.22 6.50 -25.65
C SER A 393 -13.98 6.08 -27.10
N SER A 394 -14.13 7.02 -28.01
CA SER A 394 -13.78 6.82 -29.43
C SER A 394 -12.27 6.67 -29.65
N GLU A 395 -11.43 6.98 -28.65
CA GLU A 395 -9.98 6.93 -28.76
C GLU A 395 -9.40 5.69 -28.05
N PRO A 396 -8.85 4.71 -28.78
CA PRO A 396 -8.35 3.47 -28.21
C PRO A 396 -7.28 3.65 -27.14
N LEU A 397 -6.42 4.68 -27.27
CA LEU A 397 -5.34 4.93 -26.30
C LEU A 397 -5.90 5.36 -24.93
N LEU A 398 -6.98 6.15 -24.89
CA LEU A 398 -7.61 6.54 -23.61
C LEU A 398 -8.29 5.33 -22.94
N ASN A 399 -8.89 4.43 -23.73
CA ASN A 399 -9.44 3.18 -23.22
C ASN A 399 -8.35 2.28 -22.63
N TRP A 400 -7.23 2.16 -23.36
CA TRP A 400 -6.06 1.43 -22.88
C TRP A 400 -5.49 2.04 -21.60
N LEU A 401 -5.37 3.38 -21.51
CA LEU A 401 -4.86 4.07 -20.32
C LEU A 401 -5.70 3.76 -19.07
N PHE A 402 -7.03 3.78 -19.21
CA PHE A 402 -7.95 3.39 -18.14
C PHE A 402 -7.72 1.93 -17.73
N ASP A 403 -7.75 0.99 -18.68
CA ASP A 403 -7.58 -0.44 -18.40
C ASP A 403 -6.20 -0.78 -17.82
N ALA A 404 -5.15 -0.16 -18.35
CA ALA A 404 -3.78 -0.33 -17.87
C ALA A 404 -3.62 0.19 -16.44
N TYR A 405 -4.20 1.36 -16.13
CA TYR A 405 -4.18 1.88 -14.77
C TYR A 405 -4.92 0.97 -13.79
N ILE A 406 -6.11 0.49 -14.14
CA ILE A 406 -6.87 -0.44 -13.27
C ILE A 406 -6.05 -1.68 -12.95
N ARG A 407 -5.43 -2.33 -13.97
CA ARG A 407 -4.59 -3.52 -13.75
C ARG A 407 -3.36 -3.19 -12.92
N THR A 408 -2.67 -2.09 -13.25
CA THR A 408 -1.48 -1.66 -12.52
C THR A 408 -1.78 -1.38 -11.06
N GLN A 409 -2.81 -0.56 -10.79
CA GLN A 409 -3.16 -0.21 -9.42
C GLN A 409 -3.62 -1.43 -8.62
N GLN A 410 -4.40 -2.33 -9.22
CA GLN A 410 -4.85 -3.56 -8.56
C GLN A 410 -3.68 -4.49 -8.23
N SER A 411 -2.73 -4.65 -9.16
CA SER A 411 -1.51 -5.45 -8.94
C SER A 411 -0.61 -4.88 -7.83
N ASN A 412 -0.75 -3.60 -7.52
CA ASN A 412 0.06 -2.87 -6.55
C ASN A 412 -0.66 -2.59 -5.22
N ILE A 413 -1.74 -3.32 -4.92
CA ILE A 413 -2.42 -3.21 -3.61
C ILE A 413 -2.40 -4.58 -2.94
N HIS A 414 -1.43 -4.79 -2.05
CA HIS A 414 -1.36 -5.98 -1.21
C HIS A 414 -1.29 -5.60 0.27
N THR A 415 -1.96 -6.36 1.13
CA THR A 415 -2.08 -6.06 2.56
C THR A 415 -2.58 -4.62 2.83
N CYS A 416 -3.38 -4.08 1.90
CA CYS A 416 -3.85 -2.70 1.88
C CYS A 416 -2.72 -1.67 2.02
N VAL A 417 -1.65 -1.87 1.28
CA VAL A 417 -0.55 -0.93 1.05
C VAL A 417 -0.49 -0.66 -0.45
N PRO A 418 -0.61 0.59 -0.92
CA PRO A 418 -0.36 0.92 -2.31
C PRO A 418 1.15 0.93 -2.55
N SER A 419 1.66 -0.08 -3.25
CA SER A 419 3.09 -0.22 -3.54
C SER A 419 3.47 0.43 -4.87
N ASP A 420 4.77 0.58 -5.06
CA ASP A 420 5.43 1.05 -6.27
C ASP A 420 5.36 0.01 -7.39
N CYS A 421 5.84 -1.21 -7.11
CA CYS A 421 5.81 -2.33 -8.03
C CYS A 421 5.47 -3.65 -7.29
N PRO A 422 4.85 -4.66 -7.96
CA PRO A 422 4.33 -5.82 -7.26
C PRO A 422 5.33 -6.98 -7.14
N HIS A 423 6.56 -6.83 -7.61
CA HIS A 423 7.54 -7.92 -7.73
C HIS A 423 8.86 -7.67 -7.00
N ARG A 424 9.64 -6.62 -7.32
CA ARG A 424 11.00 -6.44 -6.79
C ARG A 424 11.05 -5.73 -5.45
N GLU A 425 10.30 -4.62 -5.27
CA GLU A 425 10.32 -3.78 -4.07
C GLU A 425 9.10 -4.03 -3.19
N ARG A 426 7.90 -3.94 -3.76
CA ARG A 426 6.62 -4.22 -3.08
C ARG A 426 6.37 -3.28 -1.90
N LEU A 427 7.01 -2.09 -1.89
CA LEU A 427 6.99 -1.16 -0.77
C LEU A 427 5.97 -0.04 -1.00
N GLY A 428 5.36 0.42 0.08
CA GLY A 428 4.42 1.56 0.04
C GLY A 428 5.16 2.89 -0.04
N TYR A 429 5.78 3.19 -1.18
CA TYR A 429 6.45 4.47 -1.36
C TYR A 429 5.47 5.63 -1.23
N THR A 430 5.80 6.59 -0.37
CA THR A 430 4.91 7.71 -0.04
C THR A 430 4.76 8.71 -1.18
N GLY A 431 5.73 8.77 -2.09
CA GLY A 431 5.62 9.53 -3.34
C GLY A 431 4.57 8.97 -4.28
N ASP A 432 4.68 7.67 -4.57
CA ASP A 432 3.80 6.91 -5.47
C ASP A 432 2.36 6.90 -5.00
N GLY A 433 2.16 6.49 -3.75
CA GLY A 433 0.83 6.35 -3.18
C GLY A 433 0.10 7.69 -3.01
N GLN A 434 0.79 8.81 -2.71
CA GLN A 434 0.15 10.13 -2.65
C GLN A 434 -0.22 10.66 -4.04
N LEU A 435 0.64 10.42 -5.04
CA LEU A 435 0.44 10.88 -6.40
C LEU A 435 -0.78 10.21 -7.04
N THR A 436 -0.93 8.91 -6.82
CA THR A 436 -2.03 8.10 -7.37
C THR A 436 -3.29 8.12 -6.53
N ALA A 437 -3.27 8.74 -5.34
CA ALA A 437 -4.39 8.70 -4.39
C ALA A 437 -5.72 9.18 -4.98
N ALA A 438 -5.72 10.29 -5.72
CA ALA A 438 -6.93 10.83 -6.35
C ALA A 438 -7.49 9.87 -7.41
N ALA A 439 -6.63 9.28 -8.25
CA ALA A 439 -7.02 8.32 -9.26
C ALA A 439 -7.59 7.03 -8.63
N ALA A 440 -6.93 6.52 -7.60
CA ALA A 440 -7.41 5.33 -6.88
C ALA A 440 -8.74 5.59 -6.16
N MET A 441 -8.91 6.74 -5.48
CA MET A 441 -10.17 7.11 -4.82
C MET A 441 -11.31 7.39 -5.81
N THR A 442 -10.99 7.72 -7.06
CA THR A 442 -11.97 7.88 -8.14
C THR A 442 -12.46 6.53 -8.66
N MET A 443 -11.54 5.58 -8.86
CA MET A 443 -11.82 4.37 -9.63
C MET A 443 -12.02 3.11 -8.79
N PHE A 444 -11.70 3.17 -7.49
CA PHE A 444 -11.84 2.02 -6.56
C PHE A 444 -12.61 2.41 -5.30
N ASP A 445 -13.19 1.43 -4.60
CA ASP A 445 -13.64 1.61 -3.21
C ASP A 445 -12.44 1.67 -2.26
N ALA A 446 -11.66 2.72 -2.41
CA ALA A 446 -10.37 2.88 -1.74
C ALA A 446 -10.47 3.45 -0.31
N LYS A 447 -11.68 3.63 0.24
CA LYS A 447 -11.88 4.27 1.54
C LYS A 447 -11.13 3.57 2.68
N LYS A 448 -11.25 2.24 2.77
CA LYS A 448 -10.59 1.45 3.81
C LYS A 448 -9.08 1.32 3.57
N LEU A 449 -8.68 1.21 2.31
CA LEU A 449 -7.28 1.21 1.89
C LEU A 449 -6.53 2.45 2.41
N TYR A 450 -6.98 3.64 2.01
CA TYR A 450 -6.30 4.87 2.39
C TYR A 450 -6.44 5.21 3.88
N ARG A 451 -7.53 4.78 4.53
CA ARG A 451 -7.67 4.94 6.00
C ARG A 451 -6.63 4.13 6.77
N LYS A 452 -6.30 2.92 6.27
CA LYS A 452 -5.21 2.11 6.81
C LYS A 452 -3.85 2.73 6.48
N TRP A 453 -3.62 3.10 5.22
CA TRP A 453 -2.31 3.58 4.78
C TRP A 453 -1.91 4.95 5.37
N MET A 454 -2.86 5.88 5.56
CA MET A 454 -2.62 7.11 6.33
C MET A 454 -2.11 6.82 7.75
N ARG A 455 -2.58 5.73 8.36
CA ARG A 455 -2.10 5.31 9.67
C ARG A 455 -0.68 4.76 9.60
N ASP A 456 -0.36 4.00 8.57
CA ASP A 456 1.01 3.51 8.34
C ASP A 456 1.99 4.67 8.15
N ILE A 457 1.64 5.67 7.32
CA ILE A 457 2.45 6.90 7.15
C ILE A 457 2.68 7.59 8.50
N ALA A 458 1.61 7.73 9.27
CA ALA A 458 1.68 8.35 10.59
C ALA A 458 2.52 7.54 11.59
N ASP A 459 2.43 6.21 11.56
CA ASP A 459 3.21 5.34 12.43
C ASP A 459 4.71 5.37 12.08
N CYS A 460 5.07 5.66 10.81
CA CYS A 460 6.46 5.83 10.35
C CYS A 460 7.00 7.26 10.45
N GLN A 461 6.28 8.18 11.07
CA GLN A 461 6.77 9.54 11.34
C GLN A 461 7.61 9.57 12.61
N ASP A 462 8.81 10.19 12.53
CA ASP A 462 9.61 10.48 13.71
C ASP A 462 8.84 11.39 14.68
N ILE A 463 8.60 10.91 15.90
CA ILE A 463 7.75 11.60 16.86
C ILE A 463 8.36 12.89 17.41
N TYR A 464 9.66 13.10 17.29
CA TYR A 464 10.38 14.26 17.79
C TYR A 464 10.64 15.30 16.69
N SER A 465 11.27 14.90 15.58
CA SER A 465 11.59 15.82 14.48
C SER A 465 10.40 16.09 13.57
N GLY A 466 9.51 15.11 13.40
CA GLY A 466 8.40 15.18 12.45
C GLY A 466 8.75 14.69 11.04
N HIS A 467 9.99 14.22 10.81
CA HIS A 467 10.38 13.58 9.55
C HIS A 467 9.47 12.39 9.24
N VAL A 468 9.05 12.24 7.99
CA VAL A 468 8.23 11.13 7.50
C VAL A 468 9.08 10.28 6.56
N GLN A 469 9.08 8.96 6.80
CA GLN A 469 9.81 8.03 5.94
C GLN A 469 9.21 7.98 4.52
N HIS A 470 10.03 7.61 3.55
CA HIS A 470 9.58 7.52 2.16
C HIS A 470 8.83 6.22 1.83
N THR A 471 8.85 5.25 2.74
CA THR A 471 8.01 4.05 2.67
C THR A 471 7.15 3.90 3.92
N ALA A 472 5.92 3.43 3.77
CA ALA A 472 4.99 3.17 4.85
C ALA A 472 4.11 1.94 4.55
N PRO A 473 4.15 0.89 5.40
CA PRO A 473 5.00 0.70 6.60
C PRO A 473 6.49 0.78 6.28
N PHE A 474 7.32 1.12 7.27
CA PHE A 474 8.75 1.25 7.07
C PHE A 474 9.44 -0.13 7.06
N TYR A 475 10.24 -0.38 6.03
CA TYR A 475 10.98 -1.63 5.88
C TYR A 475 12.49 -1.42 5.72
N GLY A 476 12.97 -0.25 6.04
CA GLY A 476 14.32 0.20 5.75
C GLY A 476 14.37 1.00 4.46
N GLY A 477 15.56 1.28 4.03
CA GLY A 477 15.81 2.27 3.02
C GLY A 477 16.14 3.61 3.65
N GLY A 478 16.86 4.43 2.98
CA GLY A 478 17.29 5.73 3.49
C GLY A 478 17.34 6.74 2.38
N GLY A 479 17.22 7.96 2.79
CA GLY A 479 17.25 9.08 1.89
C GLY A 479 15.88 9.67 1.64
N GLY A 480 15.78 10.95 1.79
CA GLY A 480 14.58 11.72 1.47
C GLY A 480 14.53 12.00 -0.02
N PRO A 481 13.63 11.39 -0.77
CA PRO A 481 13.56 11.58 -2.22
C PRO A 481 12.95 12.91 -2.64
N GLY A 482 12.83 13.89 -1.73
CA GLY A 482 12.33 15.21 -2.04
C GLY A 482 10.81 15.27 -2.19
N GLY A 483 10.13 15.61 -1.09
CA GLY A 483 8.67 15.79 -1.08
C GLY A 483 7.84 14.52 -0.88
N TRP A 484 8.45 13.35 -0.73
CA TRP A 484 7.70 12.13 -0.43
C TRP A 484 7.00 12.19 0.92
N GLY A 485 7.65 12.75 1.94
CA GLY A 485 7.09 12.90 3.28
C GLY A 485 5.83 13.75 3.35
N CYS A 486 5.57 14.61 2.36
CA CYS A 486 4.35 15.42 2.32
C CYS A 486 3.06 14.55 2.22
N ALA A 487 3.19 13.24 2.01
CA ALA A 487 2.09 12.30 2.05
C ALA A 487 1.29 12.37 3.37
N ILE A 488 1.93 12.72 4.49
CA ILE A 488 1.24 12.94 5.78
C ILE A 488 0.23 14.11 5.73
N VAL A 489 0.39 15.04 4.80
CA VAL A 489 -0.51 16.17 4.55
C VAL A 489 -1.43 15.86 3.37
N GLU A 490 -0.86 15.44 2.25
CA GLU A 490 -1.57 15.30 0.98
C GLU A 490 -2.63 14.19 1.01
N VAL A 491 -2.28 12.99 1.53
CA VAL A 491 -3.22 11.86 1.53
C VAL A 491 -4.43 12.11 2.43
N PRO A 492 -4.31 12.60 3.69
CA PRO A 492 -5.48 12.97 4.48
C PRO A 492 -6.30 14.12 3.88
N TYR A 493 -5.65 15.08 3.21
CA TYR A 493 -6.36 16.15 2.51
C TYR A 493 -7.20 15.61 1.35
N GLN A 494 -6.62 14.76 0.49
CA GLN A 494 -7.33 14.09 -0.61
C GLN A 494 -8.45 13.20 -0.07
N TYR A 495 -8.20 12.43 0.98
CA TYR A 495 -9.20 11.60 1.62
C TYR A 495 -10.43 12.43 2.10
N TRP A 496 -10.17 13.57 2.74
CA TRP A 496 -11.25 14.48 3.11
C TRP A 496 -11.99 15.02 1.88
N LYS A 497 -11.29 15.41 0.84
CA LYS A 497 -11.89 15.87 -0.43
C LYS A 497 -12.82 14.83 -1.03
N PHE A 498 -12.43 13.55 -1.01
CA PHE A 498 -13.22 12.48 -1.61
C PHE A 498 -14.35 11.96 -0.70
N TYR A 499 -14.11 11.83 0.60
CA TYR A 499 -15.07 11.20 1.52
C TYR A 499 -15.74 12.13 2.52
N GLY A 500 -15.35 13.40 2.59
CA GLY A 500 -15.94 14.40 3.50
C GLY A 500 -15.62 14.19 4.98
N ASP A 501 -14.75 13.24 5.32
CA ASP A 501 -14.45 12.86 6.71
C ASP A 501 -13.47 13.84 7.37
N VAL A 502 -14.01 14.85 8.06
CA VAL A 502 -13.22 15.84 8.80
C VAL A 502 -12.47 15.22 9.98
N SER A 503 -12.92 14.07 10.53
CA SER A 503 -12.26 13.43 11.68
C SER A 503 -10.83 12.99 11.34
N VAL A 504 -10.56 12.67 10.08
CA VAL A 504 -9.22 12.36 9.57
C VAL A 504 -8.31 13.58 9.69
N LEU A 505 -8.79 14.75 9.29
CA LEU A 505 -8.02 15.98 9.41
C LEU A 505 -7.71 16.32 10.87
N GLN A 506 -8.69 16.17 11.76
CA GLN A 506 -8.48 16.37 13.21
C GLN A 506 -7.41 15.42 13.77
N THR A 507 -7.45 14.15 13.36
CA THR A 507 -6.53 13.10 13.82
C THR A 507 -5.09 13.38 13.41
N TYR A 508 -4.86 13.80 12.16
CA TYR A 508 -3.51 13.96 11.61
C TYR A 508 -2.98 15.40 11.68
N TYR A 509 -3.77 16.39 12.08
CA TYR A 509 -3.34 17.79 12.14
C TYR A 509 -2.07 18.04 12.98
N PRO A 510 -1.90 17.48 14.20
CA PRO A 510 -0.66 17.65 14.95
C PRO A 510 0.56 17.08 14.21
N ARG A 511 0.39 15.98 13.49
CA ARG A 511 1.44 15.34 12.70
C ARG A 511 1.82 16.15 11.46
N MET A 512 0.83 16.77 10.81
CA MET A 512 1.03 17.69 9.68
C MET A 512 1.84 18.91 10.10
N LYS A 513 1.50 19.52 11.24
CA LYS A 513 2.25 20.67 11.81
C LYS A 513 3.70 20.26 12.09
N LYS A 514 3.89 19.09 12.70
CA LYS A 514 5.22 18.59 13.04
C LYS A 514 6.08 18.36 11.79
N TYR A 515 5.47 17.84 10.71
CA TYR A 515 6.12 17.71 9.41
C TYR A 515 6.51 19.07 8.81
N LEU A 516 5.63 20.08 8.90
CA LEU A 516 5.96 21.43 8.43
C LEU A 516 7.12 22.07 9.23
N ASP A 517 7.19 21.82 10.54
CA ASP A 517 8.34 22.27 11.37
C ASP A 517 9.64 21.57 10.94
N TYR A 518 9.56 20.29 10.59
CA TYR A 518 10.70 19.56 10.01
C TYR A 518 11.15 20.18 8.69
N MET A 519 10.21 20.43 7.76
CA MET A 519 10.53 21.03 6.45
C MET A 519 11.12 22.43 6.60
N GLU A 520 10.59 23.27 7.51
CA GLU A 520 11.18 24.58 7.82
C GLU A 520 12.63 24.44 8.30
N SER A 521 12.95 23.44 9.10
CA SER A 521 14.30 23.17 9.57
C SER A 521 15.28 22.78 8.44
N ARG A 522 14.74 22.42 7.25
CA ARG A 522 15.51 22.06 6.05
C ARG A 522 15.70 23.23 5.08
N CYS A 523 15.15 24.40 5.41
CA CYS A 523 15.26 25.60 4.59
C CYS A 523 16.64 26.29 4.76
N ASP A 524 17.12 26.82 3.64
CA ASP A 524 18.16 27.84 3.58
C ASP A 524 17.62 29.01 2.77
N GLY A 525 17.57 30.22 3.38
CA GLY A 525 16.93 31.37 2.76
C GLY A 525 15.45 31.13 2.36
N HIS A 526 14.70 30.39 3.18
CA HIS A 526 13.30 29.98 2.97
C HIS A 526 13.07 29.02 1.79
N LEU A 527 14.10 28.48 1.15
CA LEU A 527 14.03 27.41 0.18
C LEU A 527 14.38 26.08 0.83
N VAL A 528 13.53 25.07 0.64
CA VAL A 528 13.85 23.71 1.09
C VAL A 528 14.93 23.13 0.19
N MET A 529 16.15 23.07 0.69
CA MET A 529 17.30 22.61 -0.10
C MET A 529 17.26 21.11 -0.36
N ARG A 530 16.91 20.33 0.66
CA ARG A 530 16.79 18.88 0.59
C ARG A 530 15.95 18.40 1.78
N GLU A 531 14.97 17.54 1.54
CA GLU A 531 14.11 17.04 2.61
C GLU A 531 14.92 16.32 3.68
N GLU A 532 15.90 15.53 3.30
CA GLU A 532 16.70 14.75 4.21
C GLU A 532 18.20 15.04 4.08
N LYS A 533 18.86 15.26 5.21
CA LYS A 533 20.29 15.57 5.23
C LYS A 533 21.10 14.35 4.83
N GLY A 534 21.90 14.45 3.78
CA GLY A 534 22.75 13.37 3.30
C GLY A 534 22.04 12.33 2.43
N GLY A 535 20.70 12.42 2.29
CA GLY A 535 19.94 11.61 1.36
C GLY A 535 20.05 12.09 -0.08
N TRP A 536 19.58 11.30 -1.01
CA TRP A 536 19.34 11.71 -2.39
C TRP A 536 18.01 12.48 -2.50
N CYS A 537 17.78 13.13 -3.64
CA CYS A 537 16.52 13.77 -3.96
C CYS A 537 16.09 13.32 -5.35
N LEU A 538 14.89 12.79 -5.47
CA LEU A 538 14.35 12.34 -6.75
C LEU A 538 13.69 13.50 -7.53
N GLY A 539 13.16 14.50 -6.83
CA GLY A 539 12.47 15.62 -7.48
C GLY A 539 11.30 15.17 -8.34
N ASP A 540 11.25 15.61 -9.59
CA ASP A 540 10.32 15.10 -10.60
C ASP A 540 10.89 13.83 -11.25
N TRP A 541 10.83 12.71 -10.52
CA TRP A 541 11.41 11.42 -10.90
C TRP A 541 10.83 10.89 -12.22
N CYS A 542 11.60 10.06 -12.92
CA CYS A 542 11.21 9.43 -14.19
C CYS A 542 11.04 10.43 -15.36
N THR A 543 11.84 11.50 -15.39
CA THR A 543 11.93 12.32 -16.60
C THR A 543 12.56 11.50 -17.75
N PRO A 544 12.20 11.77 -19.01
CA PRO A 544 12.84 11.08 -20.13
C PRO A 544 14.37 11.23 -20.07
N HIS A 545 15.10 10.13 -20.31
CA HIS A 545 16.57 10.08 -20.32
C HIS A 545 17.28 10.54 -19.03
N GLN A 546 16.61 10.45 -17.87
CA GLN A 546 17.18 10.93 -16.60
C GLN A 546 18.48 10.21 -16.20
N TYR A 547 18.67 8.95 -16.58
CA TYR A 547 19.92 8.22 -16.31
C TYR A 547 21.11 8.74 -17.12
N GLU A 548 20.83 9.40 -18.24
CA GLU A 548 21.85 10.01 -19.11
C GLU A 548 22.10 11.48 -18.75
N THR A 549 21.05 12.23 -18.45
CA THR A 549 21.09 13.69 -18.33
C THR A 549 20.84 14.21 -16.90
N GLY A 550 20.43 13.33 -15.95
CA GLY A 550 19.91 13.71 -14.65
C GLY A 550 18.49 14.28 -14.75
N VAL A 551 17.94 14.70 -13.60
CA VAL A 551 16.64 15.39 -13.54
C VAL A 551 16.88 16.89 -13.77
N PRO A 552 16.40 17.49 -14.87
CA PRO A 552 16.79 18.84 -15.26
C PRO A 552 16.22 19.95 -14.37
N ILE A 553 15.09 19.71 -13.69
CA ILE A 553 14.46 20.69 -12.81
C ILE A 553 15.21 20.74 -11.45
N PRO A 554 15.56 21.91 -10.91
CA PRO A 554 16.35 22.02 -9.68
C PRO A 554 15.66 21.41 -8.46
N GLU A 555 16.40 20.58 -7.67
CA GLU A 555 15.89 20.00 -6.41
C GLU A 555 15.21 21.03 -5.50
N PRO A 556 15.84 22.18 -5.14
CA PRO A 556 15.20 23.10 -4.22
C PRO A 556 13.93 23.74 -4.76
N PHE A 557 13.76 23.84 -6.07
CA PHE A 557 12.52 24.32 -6.69
C PHE A 557 11.38 23.35 -6.41
N VAL A 558 11.57 22.06 -6.71
CA VAL A 558 10.55 21.03 -6.50
C VAL A 558 10.26 20.82 -5.02
N ASN A 559 11.30 20.75 -4.18
CA ASN A 559 11.16 20.60 -2.72
C ASN A 559 10.38 21.76 -2.10
N THR A 560 10.67 23.00 -2.53
CA THR A 560 9.96 24.18 -2.05
C THR A 560 8.52 24.23 -2.56
N TRP A 561 8.27 23.75 -3.79
CA TRP A 561 6.89 23.57 -4.30
C TRP A 561 6.08 22.63 -3.39
N PHE A 562 6.60 21.48 -3.00
CA PHE A 562 5.95 20.56 -2.07
C PHE A 562 5.68 21.22 -0.71
N TYR A 563 6.63 22.01 -0.22
CA TYR A 563 6.51 22.71 1.06
C TYR A 563 5.42 23.78 1.03
N ILE A 564 5.41 24.65 0.01
CA ILE A 564 4.36 25.68 -0.15
C ILE A 564 2.99 25.03 -0.29
N ARG A 565 2.88 23.98 -1.09
CA ARG A 565 1.63 23.23 -1.25
C ARG A 565 1.15 22.64 0.08
N SER A 566 2.05 22.07 0.86
CA SER A 566 1.74 21.51 2.19
C SER A 566 1.28 22.61 3.16
N LEU A 567 1.96 23.77 3.18
CA LEU A 567 1.55 24.94 3.99
C LEU A 567 0.11 25.40 3.67
N ARG A 568 -0.22 25.51 2.39
CA ARG A 568 -1.58 25.89 1.93
C ARG A 568 -2.64 24.88 2.33
N ARG A 569 -2.34 23.57 2.21
CA ARG A 569 -3.22 22.50 2.64
C ARG A 569 -3.47 22.57 4.16
N VAL A 570 -2.39 22.67 4.94
CA VAL A 570 -2.52 22.74 6.40
C VAL A 570 -3.22 24.02 6.85
N ARG A 571 -3.01 25.16 6.17
CA ARG A 571 -3.76 26.40 6.42
C ARG A 571 -5.25 26.23 6.14
N THR A 572 -5.62 25.58 5.04
CA THR A 572 -7.03 25.23 4.74
C THR A 572 -7.62 24.34 5.84
N ILE A 573 -6.87 23.34 6.27
CA ILE A 573 -7.28 22.44 7.35
C ILE A 573 -7.41 23.20 8.68
N ALA A 574 -6.49 24.11 8.99
CA ALA A 574 -6.53 24.94 10.19
C ALA A 574 -7.82 25.78 10.25
N LEU A 575 -8.21 26.40 9.13
CA LEU A 575 -9.48 27.13 9.00
C LEU A 575 -10.69 26.23 9.26
N LEU A 576 -10.72 25.03 8.63
CA LEU A 576 -11.78 24.05 8.82
C LEU A 576 -11.91 23.58 10.28
N LEU A 577 -10.78 23.43 10.96
CA LEU A 577 -10.70 22.95 12.34
C LEU A 577 -10.73 24.06 13.38
N GLN A 578 -10.88 25.32 12.96
CA GLN A 578 -10.90 26.52 13.84
C GLN A 578 -9.61 26.64 14.69
N LYS A 579 -8.45 26.40 14.05
CA LYS A 579 -7.11 26.50 14.63
C LYS A 579 -6.50 27.89 14.35
N ASP A 580 -7.22 28.96 14.71
CA ASP A 580 -6.89 30.34 14.34
C ASP A 580 -5.50 30.78 14.83
N ALA A 581 -5.04 30.24 15.97
CA ALA A 581 -3.72 30.54 16.53
C ALA A 581 -2.53 30.10 15.61
N ASP A 582 -2.75 29.11 14.76
CA ASP A 582 -1.71 28.60 13.85
C ASP A 582 -1.62 29.38 12.53
N LEU A 583 -2.69 30.11 12.15
CA LEU A 583 -2.81 30.77 10.85
C LEU A 583 -1.70 31.79 10.57
N PRO A 584 -1.31 32.69 11.50
CA PRO A 584 -0.27 33.70 11.23
C PRO A 584 1.10 33.07 10.89
N LEU A 585 1.49 32.00 11.61
CA LEU A 585 2.75 31.32 11.37
C LEU A 585 2.75 30.62 10.00
N LEU A 586 1.67 29.90 9.68
CA LEU A 586 1.52 29.20 8.41
C LEU A 586 1.56 30.18 7.23
N GLN A 587 0.88 31.31 7.36
CA GLN A 587 0.85 32.37 6.34
C GLN A 587 2.24 32.99 6.16
N THR A 588 2.94 33.35 7.25
CA THR A 588 4.29 33.93 7.18
C THR A 588 5.27 33.00 6.47
N ARG A 589 5.27 31.72 6.82
CA ARG A 589 6.15 30.71 6.18
C ARG A 589 5.82 30.55 4.69
N GLU A 590 4.51 30.52 4.34
CA GLU A 590 4.06 30.46 2.95
C GLU A 590 4.56 31.68 2.15
N GLU A 591 4.34 32.90 2.65
CA GLU A 591 4.74 34.14 1.98
C GLU A 591 6.26 34.19 1.77
N GLN A 592 7.06 33.82 2.78
CA GLN A 592 8.51 33.78 2.70
C GLN A 592 9.02 32.75 1.68
N ALA A 593 8.46 31.54 1.69
CA ALA A 593 8.85 30.48 0.75
C ALA A 593 8.45 30.84 -0.70
N VAL A 594 7.28 31.42 -0.91
CA VAL A 594 6.84 31.92 -2.22
C VAL A 594 7.75 33.00 -2.74
N GLN A 595 8.08 34.00 -1.90
CA GLN A 595 8.99 35.09 -2.28
C GLN A 595 10.37 34.52 -2.67
N ALA A 596 10.95 33.66 -1.83
CA ALA A 596 12.25 33.05 -2.10
C ALA A 596 12.26 32.21 -3.39
N LEU A 597 11.15 31.47 -3.66
CA LEU A 597 11.01 30.69 -4.88
C LEU A 597 10.98 31.60 -6.13
N CYS A 598 10.22 32.71 -6.06
CA CYS A 598 10.12 33.67 -7.17
C CYS A 598 11.45 34.39 -7.36
N ASP A 599 12.09 34.89 -6.30
CA ASP A 599 13.36 35.63 -6.41
C ASP A 599 14.49 34.78 -7.02
N ARG A 600 14.46 33.46 -6.77
CA ARG A 600 15.51 32.55 -7.22
C ARG A 600 15.28 31.99 -8.62
N TYR A 601 14.03 31.71 -8.99
CA TYR A 601 13.72 30.86 -10.16
C TYR A 601 12.83 31.50 -11.20
N PHE A 602 12.16 32.63 -10.91
CA PHE A 602 11.38 33.37 -11.90
C PHE A 602 12.26 34.34 -12.66
N ASP A 603 12.22 34.25 -13.97
CA ASP A 603 12.88 35.21 -14.86
C ASP A 603 11.86 36.27 -15.31
N PRO A 604 11.96 37.53 -14.84
CA PRO A 604 11.04 38.59 -15.22
C PRO A 604 11.13 39.01 -16.69
N ASP A 605 12.24 38.71 -17.39
CA ASP A 605 12.39 39.05 -18.80
C ASP A 605 11.62 38.06 -19.69
N THR A 606 11.69 36.80 -19.42
CA THR A 606 11.00 35.75 -20.18
C THR A 606 9.61 35.43 -19.63
N GLY A 607 9.36 35.63 -18.34
CA GLY A 607 8.13 35.24 -17.65
C GLY A 607 8.05 33.74 -17.31
N SER A 608 9.19 33.03 -17.30
CA SER A 608 9.24 31.60 -17.02
C SER A 608 9.99 31.28 -15.73
N PHE A 609 9.62 30.14 -15.09
CA PHE A 609 10.38 29.57 -13.98
C PHE A 609 11.40 28.54 -14.51
N CYS A 610 12.63 28.57 -13.99
CA CYS A 610 13.70 27.65 -14.38
C CYS A 610 13.85 27.51 -15.92
N ALA A 611 13.69 28.59 -16.68
CA ALA A 611 13.65 28.61 -18.16
C ALA A 611 12.60 27.66 -18.78
N GLY A 612 11.54 27.32 -18.06
CA GLY A 612 10.45 26.47 -18.50
C GLY A 612 10.79 24.97 -18.63
N VAL A 613 11.96 24.51 -18.18
CA VAL A 613 12.38 23.11 -18.33
C VAL A 613 11.46 22.16 -17.54
N CYS A 614 11.21 20.98 -18.09
CA CYS A 614 10.50 19.89 -17.44
C CYS A 614 9.24 20.33 -16.69
N GLY A 615 8.41 21.15 -17.32
CA GLY A 615 7.15 21.59 -16.71
C GLY A 615 7.28 22.57 -15.55
N ALA A 616 8.44 23.22 -15.32
CA ALA A 616 8.63 24.16 -14.20
C ALA A 616 7.54 25.23 -14.14
N ASP A 617 7.10 25.75 -15.28
CA ASP A 617 5.97 26.69 -15.36
C ASP A 617 4.66 26.07 -14.89
N ALA A 618 4.42 24.75 -15.09
CA ALA A 618 3.24 24.07 -14.58
C ALA A 618 3.28 23.91 -13.06
N PHE A 619 4.44 23.60 -12.47
CA PHE A 619 4.62 23.61 -11.02
C PHE A 619 4.32 24.99 -10.42
N ALA A 620 4.81 26.05 -11.04
CA ALA A 620 4.54 27.42 -10.59
C ALA A 620 3.04 27.79 -10.71
N LEU A 621 2.41 27.46 -11.83
CA LEU A 621 0.98 27.71 -12.07
C LEU A 621 0.08 26.92 -11.11
N ASP A 622 0.48 25.70 -10.68
CA ASP A 622 -0.23 24.94 -9.66
C ASP A 622 -0.26 25.68 -8.30
N LEU A 623 0.78 26.49 -8.04
CA LEU A 623 0.83 27.40 -6.90
C LEU A 623 0.19 28.76 -7.19
N GLY A 624 -0.40 28.99 -8.36
CA GLY A 624 -0.93 30.30 -8.76
C GLY A 624 0.14 31.36 -8.92
N LEU A 625 1.38 30.97 -9.20
CA LEU A 625 2.52 31.86 -9.44
C LEU A 625 2.73 32.11 -10.94
N GLY A 626 3.52 33.14 -11.26
CA GLY A 626 3.75 33.57 -12.63
C GLY A 626 2.74 34.60 -13.13
N ASP A 627 2.88 34.97 -14.39
CA ASP A 627 2.03 35.96 -15.09
C ASP A 627 1.38 35.38 -16.35
N SER A 628 0.84 36.21 -17.21
CA SER A 628 0.23 35.77 -18.46
C SER A 628 1.26 35.12 -19.40
N ARG A 629 2.51 35.58 -19.39
CA ARG A 629 3.60 35.02 -20.22
C ARG A 629 3.96 33.60 -19.77
N THR A 630 3.94 33.32 -18.46
CA THR A 630 4.14 31.97 -17.92
C THR A 630 3.16 30.97 -18.52
N LYS A 631 1.88 31.38 -18.61
CA LYS A 631 0.81 30.57 -19.22
C LYS A 631 1.04 30.38 -20.72
N ASP A 632 1.35 31.46 -21.45
CA ASP A 632 1.60 31.42 -22.87
C ASP A 632 2.84 30.57 -23.20
N ASN A 633 3.91 30.69 -22.41
CA ASN A 633 5.15 29.92 -22.54
C ASN A 633 4.89 28.43 -22.34
N LEU A 634 4.13 28.04 -21.31
CA LEU A 634 3.76 26.63 -21.08
C LEU A 634 3.03 26.05 -22.30
N VAL A 635 2.00 26.73 -22.78
CA VAL A 635 1.21 26.27 -23.93
C VAL A 635 2.07 26.18 -25.18
N ALA A 636 2.87 27.22 -25.47
CA ALA A 636 3.75 27.27 -26.65
C ALA A 636 4.78 26.14 -26.58
N ARG A 637 5.39 25.91 -25.41
CA ARG A 637 6.37 24.84 -25.23
C ARG A 637 5.80 23.48 -25.57
N TYR A 638 4.65 23.09 -24.97
CA TYR A 638 4.09 21.75 -25.19
C TYR A 638 3.44 21.57 -26.57
N ARG A 639 3.02 22.67 -27.22
CA ARG A 639 2.66 22.66 -28.65
C ARG A 639 3.88 22.38 -29.55
N GLN A 640 5.01 22.98 -29.22
CA GLN A 640 6.25 22.82 -30.00
C GLN A 640 6.90 21.46 -29.73
N LEU A 641 6.94 21.03 -28.45
CA LEU A 641 7.58 19.77 -28.02
C LEU A 641 6.81 18.55 -28.52
N GLY A 642 5.47 18.58 -28.43
CA GLY A 642 4.57 17.53 -28.88
C GLY A 642 4.69 16.21 -28.13
N THR A 643 5.46 16.15 -27.02
CA THR A 643 5.68 15.01 -26.17
C THR A 643 5.92 15.46 -24.71
N PHE A 644 6.01 14.53 -23.75
CA PHE A 644 6.38 14.86 -22.39
C PHE A 644 7.91 15.00 -22.23
N ASP A 645 8.35 15.97 -21.44
CA ASP A 645 9.72 16.12 -20.96
C ASP A 645 9.77 16.02 -19.42
N THR A 646 8.66 15.65 -18.82
CA THR A 646 8.40 15.64 -17.37
C THR A 646 8.46 14.23 -16.80
N GLY A 647 8.68 14.17 -15.50
CA GLY A 647 8.54 12.97 -14.69
C GLY A 647 7.13 12.80 -14.12
N ILE A 648 7.07 12.08 -12.99
CA ILE A 648 5.81 11.61 -12.40
C ILE A 648 4.91 12.72 -11.84
N PHE A 649 5.49 13.82 -11.34
CA PHE A 649 4.73 14.97 -10.84
C PHE A 649 4.46 16.01 -11.92
N GLY A 650 5.44 16.30 -12.75
CA GLY A 650 5.32 17.28 -13.82
C GLY A 650 4.29 16.89 -14.88
N THR A 651 4.21 15.61 -15.24
CA THR A 651 3.27 15.10 -16.26
C THR A 651 1.81 15.44 -15.91
N PRO A 652 1.26 15.05 -14.74
CA PRO A 652 -0.09 15.45 -14.38
C PRO A 652 -0.24 16.97 -14.21
N LEU A 653 0.78 17.69 -13.74
CA LEU A 653 0.69 19.14 -13.57
C LEU A 653 0.58 19.88 -14.91
N VAL A 654 1.34 19.47 -15.91
CA VAL A 654 1.25 20.02 -17.27
C VAL A 654 -0.13 19.80 -17.87
N LEU A 655 -0.65 18.57 -17.79
CA LEU A 655 -2.00 18.27 -18.28
C LEU A 655 -3.07 19.05 -17.53
N LYS A 656 -2.98 19.11 -16.19
CA LYS A 656 -3.87 19.92 -15.35
C LYS A 656 -3.87 21.38 -15.79
N ALA A 657 -2.70 21.98 -15.95
CA ALA A 657 -2.57 23.38 -16.36
C ALA A 657 -3.21 23.62 -17.74
N LEU A 658 -2.98 22.76 -18.72
CA LEU A 658 -3.58 22.88 -20.03
C LEU A 658 -5.12 22.79 -19.97
N PHE A 659 -5.69 21.86 -19.22
CA PHE A 659 -7.15 21.77 -19.04
C PHE A 659 -7.72 23.00 -18.33
N GLU A 660 -7.09 23.46 -17.25
CA GLU A 660 -7.58 24.59 -16.45
C GLU A 660 -7.42 25.95 -17.14
N LEU A 661 -6.46 26.08 -18.03
CA LEU A 661 -6.28 27.25 -18.88
C LEU A 661 -7.20 27.26 -20.12
N GLY A 662 -8.01 26.20 -20.32
CA GLY A 662 -8.95 26.10 -21.45
C GLY A 662 -8.35 25.54 -22.75
N PHE A 663 -7.15 24.97 -22.70
CA PHE A 663 -6.48 24.32 -23.84
C PHE A 663 -6.71 22.79 -23.83
N ALA A 664 -7.97 22.38 -23.72
CA ALA A 664 -8.35 20.99 -23.55
C ALA A 664 -7.92 20.08 -24.72
N ASP A 665 -8.02 20.54 -25.96
CA ASP A 665 -7.52 19.80 -27.13
C ASP A 665 -5.99 19.64 -27.14
N ASP A 666 -5.25 20.62 -26.60
CA ASP A 666 -3.80 20.52 -26.43
C ASP A 666 -3.44 19.47 -25.37
N ALA A 667 -4.18 19.42 -24.25
CA ALA A 667 -4.01 18.41 -23.21
C ALA A 667 -4.27 17.00 -23.75
N VAL A 668 -5.37 16.79 -24.47
CA VAL A 668 -5.70 15.49 -25.07
C VAL A 668 -4.70 15.13 -26.15
N ARG A 669 -4.29 16.08 -27.02
CA ARG A 669 -3.23 15.83 -28.01
C ARG A 669 -1.92 15.38 -27.35
N LEU A 670 -1.55 15.96 -26.20
CA LEU A 670 -0.35 15.56 -25.47
C LEU A 670 -0.51 14.17 -24.84
N LEU A 671 -1.68 13.81 -24.31
CA LEU A 671 -1.98 12.45 -23.87
C LEU A 671 -1.87 11.42 -25.01
N LEU A 672 -2.30 11.82 -26.22
CA LEU A 672 -2.30 10.97 -27.42
C LEU A 672 -0.99 11.05 -28.22
N ASN A 673 0.04 11.74 -27.70
CA ASN A 673 1.31 11.88 -28.42
C ASN A 673 1.93 10.51 -28.73
N ARG A 674 2.68 10.46 -29.84
CA ARG A 674 3.34 9.25 -30.35
C ARG A 674 4.87 9.32 -30.26
N GLY A 675 5.38 10.28 -29.50
CA GLY A 675 6.80 10.45 -29.24
C GLY A 675 7.36 9.41 -28.29
N ASP A 676 8.63 9.55 -27.91
CA ASP A 676 9.33 8.62 -27.06
C ASP A 676 8.73 8.57 -25.65
N ALA A 677 8.45 9.71 -25.05
CA ALA A 677 7.77 9.80 -23.76
C ALA A 677 6.25 9.85 -23.99
N SER A 678 5.62 8.68 -24.09
CA SER A 678 4.19 8.57 -24.41
C SER A 678 3.54 7.30 -23.91
N PHE A 679 2.27 7.38 -23.55
CA PHE A 679 1.41 6.21 -23.29
C PHE A 679 1.20 5.37 -24.57
N TYR A 680 1.24 6.00 -25.74
CA TYR A 680 1.16 5.30 -27.02
C TYR A 680 2.30 4.30 -27.21
N ARG A 681 3.52 4.66 -26.83
CA ARG A 681 4.67 3.74 -26.86
C ARG A 681 4.45 2.53 -25.98
N MET A 682 3.97 2.72 -24.74
CA MET A 682 3.64 1.62 -23.84
C MET A 682 2.60 0.69 -24.47
N MET A 683 1.50 1.23 -25.00
CA MET A 683 0.44 0.46 -25.66
C MET A 683 0.98 -0.30 -26.91
N GLN A 684 1.77 0.35 -27.75
CA GLN A 684 2.31 -0.26 -28.98
C GLN A 684 3.32 -1.38 -28.69
N SER A 685 4.03 -1.32 -27.58
CA SER A 685 4.92 -2.38 -27.12
C SER A 685 4.16 -3.60 -26.55
N GLY A 686 2.82 -3.57 -26.58
CA GLY A 686 1.98 -4.65 -26.05
C GLY A 686 1.86 -4.64 -24.52
N ALA A 687 2.24 -3.54 -23.86
CA ALA A 687 2.07 -3.41 -22.41
C ALA A 687 0.58 -3.45 -22.04
N THR A 688 0.27 -4.14 -20.96
CA THR A 688 -1.07 -4.22 -20.39
C THR A 688 -1.19 -3.46 -19.07
N THR A 689 -0.05 -2.97 -18.57
CA THR A 689 0.14 -2.18 -17.37
C THR A 689 0.98 -0.94 -17.68
N LEU A 690 1.00 0.03 -16.78
CA LEU A 690 1.83 1.22 -16.88
C LEU A 690 3.27 0.91 -16.44
N TRP A 691 4.23 1.57 -17.08
CA TRP A 691 5.64 1.43 -16.76
C TRP A 691 6.10 2.46 -15.73
N GLU A 692 7.21 2.16 -15.06
CA GLU A 692 7.90 3.09 -14.18
C GLU A 692 8.54 4.24 -14.93
N MET A 693 9.24 3.91 -16.01
CA MET A 693 9.96 4.85 -16.87
C MET A 693 9.30 4.97 -18.25
N TRP A 694 9.49 6.09 -18.93
CA TRP A 694 8.98 6.26 -20.29
C TRP A 694 9.53 5.24 -21.31
N HIS A 695 10.67 4.62 -21.02
CA HIS A 695 11.41 3.74 -21.93
C HIS A 695 11.51 2.27 -21.49
N ASN A 696 10.69 1.78 -20.60
CA ASN A 696 10.71 0.39 -20.10
C ASN A 696 12.08 -0.10 -19.60
N GLU A 697 12.82 0.76 -18.94
CA GLU A 697 14.15 0.49 -18.40
C GLU A 697 14.10 -0.16 -17.00
N GLU A 698 12.93 -0.09 -16.37
CA GLU A 698 12.66 -0.53 -15.01
C GLU A 698 11.36 -1.37 -14.95
N SER A 699 10.59 -1.30 -13.89
CA SER A 699 9.34 -2.05 -13.75
C SER A 699 8.33 -1.75 -14.86
N SER A 700 7.76 -2.80 -15.44
CA SER A 700 6.65 -2.71 -16.40
C SER A 700 5.27 -2.70 -15.73
N ASN A 701 5.21 -2.60 -14.39
CA ASN A 701 3.96 -2.56 -13.61
C ASN A 701 4.08 -1.58 -12.44
N HIS A 702 3.94 -0.27 -12.74
CA HIS A 702 4.19 0.82 -11.81
C HIS A 702 3.11 1.91 -11.91
N PRO A 703 2.42 2.32 -10.83
CA PRO A 703 1.20 3.12 -10.92
C PRO A 703 1.40 4.62 -11.15
N MET A 704 2.59 5.18 -10.97
CA MET A 704 2.84 6.62 -10.85
C MET A 704 2.26 7.46 -11.99
N PHE A 705 2.55 7.12 -13.25
CA PHE A 705 1.98 7.84 -14.40
C PHE A 705 0.46 7.69 -14.52
N GLY A 706 -0.12 6.71 -13.84
CA GLY A 706 -1.56 6.50 -13.77
C GLY A 706 -2.32 7.58 -13.01
N ALA A 707 -1.64 8.49 -12.31
CA ALA A 707 -2.26 9.68 -11.74
C ALA A 707 -3.04 10.48 -12.79
N THR A 708 -2.61 10.44 -14.06
CA THR A 708 -3.27 11.09 -15.19
C THR A 708 -4.62 10.46 -15.56
N ALA A 709 -4.88 9.21 -15.19
CA ALA A 709 -6.15 8.52 -15.47
C ALA A 709 -7.34 9.16 -14.73
N GLU A 710 -7.11 9.84 -13.60
CA GLU A 710 -8.15 10.63 -12.92
C GLU A 710 -8.73 11.72 -13.84
N TYR A 711 -7.94 12.22 -14.79
CA TYR A 711 -8.34 13.30 -15.70
C TYR A 711 -9.35 12.84 -16.77
N LEU A 712 -9.46 11.53 -17.02
CA LEU A 712 -10.52 10.98 -17.85
C LEU A 712 -11.90 11.29 -17.22
N PHE A 713 -12.00 11.23 -15.91
CA PHE A 713 -13.24 11.52 -15.18
C PHE A 713 -13.38 13.01 -14.88
N ARG A 714 -12.33 13.65 -14.36
CA ARG A 714 -12.38 15.03 -13.90
C ARG A 714 -12.53 16.04 -15.01
N TYR A 715 -11.81 15.86 -16.12
CA TYR A 715 -11.80 16.82 -17.21
C TYR A 715 -12.56 16.33 -18.44
N ILE A 716 -12.33 15.11 -18.91
CA ILE A 716 -13.00 14.61 -20.13
C ILE A 716 -14.49 14.38 -19.87
N LEU A 717 -14.85 13.61 -18.86
CA LEU A 717 -16.26 13.44 -18.47
C LEU A 717 -16.79 14.62 -17.63
N GLY A 718 -15.90 15.43 -17.05
CA GLY A 718 -16.24 16.65 -16.31
C GLY A 718 -16.87 16.40 -14.94
N ILE A 719 -16.68 15.25 -14.33
CA ILE A 719 -17.22 14.90 -13.02
C ILE A 719 -16.39 15.60 -11.94
N ARG A 720 -16.95 16.64 -11.32
CA ARG A 720 -16.25 17.48 -10.35
C ARG A 720 -17.12 17.76 -9.14
N GLN A 721 -16.51 18.30 -8.10
CA GLN A 721 -17.18 19.00 -7.02
C GLN A 721 -16.72 20.47 -7.00
N PRO A 722 -17.50 21.39 -6.38
CA PRO A 722 -17.05 22.77 -6.21
C PRO A 722 -15.66 22.84 -5.59
N GLU A 723 -14.90 23.89 -5.89
CA GLU A 723 -13.53 24.06 -5.40
C GLU A 723 -13.39 23.88 -3.88
N HIS A 724 -14.31 24.46 -3.12
CA HIS A 724 -14.35 24.32 -1.67
C HIS A 724 -15.21 23.14 -1.17
N GLY A 725 -15.75 22.30 -2.09
CA GLY A 725 -16.54 21.12 -1.75
C GLY A 725 -15.68 19.98 -1.21
N ALA A 726 -16.31 19.09 -0.46
CA ALA A 726 -15.72 17.83 -0.01
C ALA A 726 -16.77 16.73 0.01
N GLY A 727 -16.31 15.47 -0.09
CA GLY A 727 -17.16 14.28 -0.04
C GLY A 727 -18.11 14.10 -1.21
N PHE A 728 -17.93 14.87 -2.28
CA PHE A 728 -18.88 14.89 -3.41
C PHE A 728 -20.33 15.10 -2.95
N ALA A 729 -20.53 15.88 -1.87
CA ALA A 729 -21.86 16.24 -1.39
C ALA A 729 -22.66 17.05 -2.44
N LYS A 730 -21.95 17.80 -3.29
CA LYS A 730 -22.47 18.45 -4.49
C LYS A 730 -21.61 18.03 -5.68
N ILE A 731 -22.25 17.53 -6.71
CA ILE A 731 -21.62 17.08 -7.95
C ILE A 731 -21.90 18.12 -9.04
N GLU A 732 -20.86 18.47 -9.79
CA GLU A 732 -20.92 19.31 -10.97
C GLU A 732 -20.46 18.52 -12.18
N ILE A 733 -21.22 18.58 -13.27
CA ILE A 733 -20.86 17.98 -14.55
C ILE A 733 -20.46 19.12 -15.49
N ALA A 734 -19.15 19.24 -15.70
CA ALA A 734 -18.56 20.31 -16.48
C ALA A 734 -17.38 19.77 -17.32
N PRO A 735 -17.66 19.05 -18.43
CA PRO A 735 -16.61 18.52 -19.28
C PRO A 735 -15.79 19.64 -19.90
N ALA A 736 -14.50 19.40 -20.07
CA ALA A 736 -13.63 20.28 -20.83
C ALA A 736 -14.03 20.25 -22.30
N ALA A 737 -13.85 21.38 -22.99
CA ALA A 737 -14.27 21.53 -24.40
C ALA A 737 -13.29 20.82 -25.36
N VAL A 738 -13.20 19.50 -25.28
CA VAL A 738 -12.39 18.66 -26.17
C VAL A 738 -13.15 18.42 -27.46
N GLN A 739 -12.78 19.14 -28.53
CA GLN A 739 -13.45 19.00 -29.84
C GLN A 739 -12.88 17.85 -30.66
N SER A 740 -11.63 17.47 -30.41
CA SER A 740 -10.93 16.38 -31.12
C SER A 740 -11.37 14.97 -30.74
N LEU A 741 -12.17 14.80 -29.68
CA LEU A 741 -12.69 13.52 -29.23
C LEU A 741 -14.18 13.41 -29.61
N ASP A 742 -14.54 12.42 -30.42
CA ASP A 742 -15.92 12.24 -30.88
C ASP A 742 -16.86 11.98 -29.71
N TRP A 743 -16.51 11.01 -28.87
CA TRP A 743 -17.29 10.71 -27.66
C TRP A 743 -16.44 10.07 -26.57
N ALA A 744 -16.88 10.23 -25.34
CA ALA A 744 -16.43 9.48 -24.17
C ALA A 744 -17.62 9.24 -23.22
N GLU A 745 -17.60 8.11 -22.54
CA GLU A 745 -18.58 7.78 -21.50
C GLU A 745 -17.95 7.02 -20.35
N GLY A 746 -18.56 7.10 -19.18
CA GLY A 746 -18.08 6.35 -18.04
C GLY A 746 -18.92 6.55 -16.80
N SER A 747 -18.69 5.70 -15.83
CA SER A 747 -19.34 5.78 -14.52
C SER A 747 -18.36 5.70 -13.38
N VAL A 748 -18.69 6.36 -12.25
CA VAL A 748 -17.94 6.29 -10.98
C VAL A 748 -18.91 6.25 -9.82
N VAL A 749 -18.41 5.77 -8.67
CA VAL A 749 -19.13 5.82 -7.39
C VAL A 749 -18.46 6.85 -6.48
N LEU A 750 -19.08 8.01 -6.31
CA LEU A 750 -18.59 9.11 -5.49
C LEU A 750 -19.72 9.68 -4.64
N GLY A 751 -19.40 10.09 -3.39
CA GLY A 751 -20.41 10.69 -2.48
C GLY A 751 -21.62 9.78 -2.19
N GLY A 752 -21.45 8.45 -2.25
CA GLY A 752 -22.54 7.50 -2.07
C GLY A 752 -23.51 7.42 -3.26
N GLN A 753 -23.10 7.92 -4.41
CA GLN A 753 -23.91 7.96 -5.63
C GLN A 753 -23.13 7.30 -6.79
N ARG A 754 -23.85 6.60 -7.68
CA ARG A 754 -23.35 6.21 -8.99
C ARG A 754 -23.63 7.33 -9.97
N ILE A 755 -22.57 7.81 -10.62
CA ILE A 755 -22.62 8.89 -11.58
C ILE A 755 -22.22 8.30 -12.94
N PHE A 756 -23.06 8.45 -13.96
CA PHE A 756 -22.75 8.14 -15.34
C PHE A 756 -22.80 9.42 -16.17
N VAL A 757 -21.80 9.60 -17.03
CA VAL A 757 -21.73 10.74 -17.97
C VAL A 757 -21.33 10.23 -19.34
N ARG A 758 -22.04 10.70 -20.37
CA ARG A 758 -21.64 10.61 -21.78
C ARG A 758 -21.40 12.00 -22.35
N VAL A 759 -20.28 12.16 -23.01
CA VAL A 759 -19.81 13.40 -23.61
C VAL A 759 -19.63 13.19 -25.12
N GLU A 760 -20.05 14.14 -25.94
CA GLU A 760 -19.79 14.19 -27.38
C GLU A 760 -19.21 15.57 -27.73
N HIS A 761 -18.05 15.59 -28.40
CA HIS A 761 -17.32 16.82 -28.77
C HIS A 761 -17.22 17.82 -27.61
N GLY A 762 -16.83 17.35 -26.43
CA GLY A 762 -16.66 18.16 -25.24
C GLY A 762 -17.94 18.67 -24.56
N LYS A 763 -19.11 18.10 -24.89
CA LYS A 763 -20.41 18.47 -24.30
C LYS A 763 -21.10 17.24 -23.68
N ALA A 764 -21.56 17.37 -22.44
CA ALA A 764 -22.35 16.31 -21.83
C ALA A 764 -23.70 16.17 -22.56
N VAL A 765 -23.95 14.98 -23.12
CA VAL A 765 -25.21 14.65 -23.84
C VAL A 765 -26.10 13.75 -23.01
N GLN A 766 -25.54 13.01 -22.05
CA GLN A 766 -26.29 12.22 -21.08
C GLN A 766 -25.63 12.31 -19.71
N THR A 767 -26.45 12.43 -18.68
CA THR A 767 -26.00 12.41 -17.28
C THR A 767 -27.02 11.68 -16.43
N GLU A 768 -26.56 10.71 -15.64
CA GLU A 768 -27.38 9.99 -14.68
C GLU A 768 -26.68 10.00 -13.32
N ILE A 769 -27.39 10.40 -12.28
CA ILE A 769 -26.91 10.39 -10.90
C ILE A 769 -27.92 9.66 -10.06
N ALA A 770 -27.55 8.49 -9.53
CA ALA A 770 -28.41 7.66 -8.73
C ALA A 770 -27.75 7.31 -7.39
N PRO A 771 -28.49 7.35 -6.27
CA PRO A 771 -27.96 6.88 -5.00
C PRO A 771 -27.61 5.40 -5.11
N LEU A 772 -26.53 4.99 -4.45
CA LEU A 772 -26.29 3.55 -4.23
C LEU A 772 -27.40 3.06 -3.31
N ASN A 773 -28.18 2.08 -3.76
CA ASN A 773 -29.14 1.43 -2.90
C ASN A 773 -28.38 0.87 -1.69
N ALA A 774 -28.79 1.29 -0.48
CA ALA A 774 -28.23 0.88 0.78
C ALA A 774 -28.43 -0.61 1.04
#